data_8fb33fd6e96358b9eb45181afc6b6511
#
_entry.id   8fb33fd6e96358b9eb45181afc6b6511
#
_cell.length_a   1.000
_cell.length_b   1.000
_cell.length_c   1.000
_cell.angle_alpha   90.00
_cell.angle_beta   90.00
_cell.angle_gamma   90.00
#
_symmetry.space_group_name_H-M   'P 1'
#
loop_
_entity.id
_entity.type
_entity.pdbx_description
1 polymer ?
#
loop_
_entity_poly.entity_id
_entity_poly.type
_entity_poly.pdbx_seq_one_letter_code
_entity_poly.pdbx_strand_id
1 'polypeptide(L)'
;MIYPDNFENKIGFNEIRKMLRERCLSPLGKEQVDKMSFSSDAELVNEWLMQVREFRRLMEEVEDFPLQYFYDVRESILRIRVENTHLEEDELFDLRRSLATITGMVKILNHSDEDDGHGEPEDGWRREKQYPYPALHRLSQDVMTFPQLIQRIDQILDKFGKIRDNATPELLQIRRELAKTEGSISRTLYSILRSAQSEGIVEKDVTPTLRDGRLVIPVIPTLKRRIKGIVHDESATGKTVFIEPTEVVEANNRVRELEGEERKEIIRILTDFTNKVRPFSKEILDSYRFLAIIDLIQAKQKLADVFKAIEPEVEDHPHVDWIRAIHPLLQQSLQKKNEKVVPLDITLTQDKRILIISGPNAGGKSVCLKTVGLLQYMLQCGLSIPVSERSKTGIFQNIMIDIGDEQSLENDLSTYSSHLLNMKNMMKAANGDTIILIDEFGTGTEPGIGGAIAEAVLDKFCKQQAYGVITTHYQNLKHFADSHEGVVNGAMLYDRHEMKALFQLAIGRPGSSFAIEIARKIGLPEEVIKEASDIVGSEYIQSDKYLQDIVRDKRYWENKRQNIHQREKDMEKTISKYESDIEDIERSRKAILKKAKEEAAELLKESNKKIENAIREIRESQAEKEETRRIRQELDAFKQEVQEIDTKESDDKIARKIAQIQQRKERHAKRQAEKKENQEKAAAALRNAQSKVQSDNKREIQVGDTVRIKGLTTIGKVESINGDTATAVFGGMRTKMRLNRLEHATATAENVDKTEERKENLASYGISKETRKTIDAHKTNFHQDLDVRGMRGDEALNAVQYFIDDAILVGMPRVRILHGKGNGILLQLIRQYLSSVPNVTHYADEHVQFGGAGITVVDF
;
A
#
# COMPACT_ATOMS: atom_id res chain seq x y z
N MET A 1 -11.28 24.03 4.22
CA MET A 1 -12.61 23.86 4.88
C MET A 1 -13.13 22.46 4.65
N ILE A 2 -13.68 21.81 5.68
CA ILE A 2 -14.33 20.50 5.58
C ILE A 2 -15.83 20.67 5.81
N TYR A 3 -16.67 20.10 4.94
CA TYR A 3 -18.12 20.24 5.03
C TYR A 3 -18.81 18.91 4.67
N PRO A 4 -19.88 18.51 5.37
CA PRO A 4 -20.49 19.11 6.57
C PRO A 4 -19.70 18.80 7.86
N ASP A 5 -20.18 19.33 9.01
CA ASP A 5 -19.51 19.14 10.32
C ASP A 5 -19.36 17.65 10.71
N ASN A 6 -20.29 16.80 10.30
CA ASN A 6 -20.27 15.36 10.52
C ASN A 6 -19.50 14.58 9.42
N PHE A 7 -18.62 15.25 8.67
CA PHE A 7 -17.85 14.72 7.55
C PHE A 7 -17.12 13.41 7.90
N GLU A 8 -16.34 13.40 8.99
CA GLU A 8 -15.54 12.22 9.40
C GLU A 8 -16.43 10.99 9.61
N ASN A 9 -17.63 11.17 10.14
CA ASN A 9 -18.58 10.09 10.32
C ASN A 9 -19.12 9.57 8.98
N LYS A 10 -19.48 10.48 8.05
CA LYS A 10 -20.05 10.13 6.74
C LYS A 10 -19.08 9.33 5.86
N ILE A 11 -17.78 9.65 5.91
CA ILE A 11 -16.74 8.92 5.17
C ILE A 11 -16.17 7.71 5.93
N GLY A 12 -16.52 7.53 7.21
CA GLY A 12 -16.03 6.44 8.06
C GLY A 12 -14.64 6.69 8.68
N PHE A 13 -14.14 7.93 8.69
CA PHE A 13 -12.83 8.25 9.28
C PHE A 13 -12.77 8.03 10.79
N ASN A 14 -13.92 8.11 11.50
CA ASN A 14 -14.00 7.78 12.93
C ASN A 14 -13.53 6.35 13.24
N GLU A 15 -13.80 5.39 12.35
CA GLU A 15 -13.29 4.02 12.52
C GLU A 15 -11.77 3.95 12.30
N ILE A 16 -11.23 4.72 11.36
CA ILE A 16 -9.76 4.85 11.16
C ILE A 16 -9.13 5.46 12.41
N ARG A 17 -9.70 6.53 12.96
CA ARG A 17 -9.24 7.18 14.21
C ARG A 17 -9.25 6.21 15.39
N LYS A 18 -10.32 5.41 15.52
CA LYS A 18 -10.40 4.36 16.54
C LYS A 18 -9.31 3.30 16.37
N MET A 19 -9.09 2.84 15.14
CA MET A 19 -8.02 1.87 14.84
C MET A 19 -6.62 2.42 15.15
N LEU A 20 -6.39 3.72 14.95
CA LEU A 20 -5.13 4.38 15.35
C LEU A 20 -4.98 4.40 16.86
N ARG A 21 -6.03 4.79 17.61
CA ARG A 21 -6.02 4.81 19.08
C ARG A 21 -5.70 3.45 19.69
N GLU A 22 -6.22 2.37 19.10
CA GLU A 22 -5.94 0.99 19.53
C GLU A 22 -4.48 0.58 19.30
N ARG A 23 -3.77 1.26 18.39
CA ARG A 23 -2.36 0.98 18.05
C ARG A 23 -1.36 1.85 18.81
N CYS A 24 -1.82 2.90 19.48
CA CYS A 24 -0.98 3.71 20.34
C CYS A 24 -0.55 2.92 21.59
N LEU A 25 0.70 3.08 21.99
CA LEU A 25 1.30 2.43 23.17
C LEU A 25 0.86 3.10 24.47
N SER A 26 0.50 4.40 24.40
CA SER A 26 0.26 5.23 25.57
C SER A 26 -0.99 6.10 25.46
N PRO A 27 -1.49 6.64 26.57
CA PRO A 27 -2.49 7.71 26.56
C PRO A 27 -2.04 8.95 25.79
N LEU A 28 -0.71 9.24 25.80
CA LEU A 28 -0.10 10.37 25.11
C LEU A 28 -0.35 10.33 23.60
N GLY A 29 -0.08 9.17 22.97
CA GLY A 29 -0.34 8.94 21.55
C GLY A 29 -1.82 9.02 21.23
N LYS A 30 -2.69 8.47 22.10
CA LYS A 30 -4.17 8.55 21.90
C LYS A 30 -4.68 9.99 21.88
N GLU A 31 -4.15 10.86 22.74
CA GLU A 31 -4.47 12.28 22.71
C GLU A 31 -4.00 12.96 21.41
N GLN A 32 -2.85 12.55 20.86
CA GLN A 32 -2.39 13.07 19.55
C GLN A 32 -3.31 12.61 18.41
N VAL A 33 -3.81 11.37 18.45
CA VAL A 33 -4.82 10.89 17.48
C VAL A 33 -6.09 11.75 17.55
N ASP A 34 -6.55 12.14 18.75
CA ASP A 34 -7.74 12.99 18.90
C ASP A 34 -7.50 14.42 18.40
N LYS A 35 -6.28 14.94 18.52
CA LYS A 35 -5.87 16.27 18.03
C LYS A 35 -5.52 16.29 16.55
N MET A 36 -5.40 15.11 15.91
CA MET A 36 -5.07 15.01 14.50
C MET A 36 -6.13 15.70 13.65
N SER A 37 -5.72 16.62 12.80
CA SER A 37 -6.59 17.43 11.96
C SER A 37 -6.13 17.45 10.51
N PHE A 38 -7.06 17.77 9.64
CA PHE A 38 -6.82 17.98 8.22
C PHE A 38 -5.91 19.20 7.99
N SER A 39 -4.92 19.05 7.10
CA SER A 39 -4.06 20.12 6.62
C SER A 39 -4.19 20.32 5.11
N SER A 40 -4.14 21.60 4.68
CA SER A 40 -4.06 22.00 3.27
C SER A 40 -2.65 22.47 2.88
N ASP A 41 -1.67 22.28 3.74
CA ASP A 41 -0.27 22.61 3.53
C ASP A 41 0.46 21.36 3.00
N ALA A 42 0.91 21.42 1.74
CA ALA A 42 1.58 20.29 1.08
C ALA A 42 2.93 19.94 1.73
N GLU A 43 3.68 20.94 2.18
CA GLU A 43 4.98 20.72 2.82
C GLU A 43 4.79 19.99 4.15
N LEU A 44 3.80 20.41 4.94
CA LEU A 44 3.48 19.78 6.22
C LEU A 44 2.97 18.35 6.05
N VAL A 45 2.09 18.10 5.06
CA VAL A 45 1.59 16.76 4.77
C VAL A 45 2.75 15.84 4.31
N ASN A 46 3.61 16.31 3.41
CA ASN A 46 4.79 15.58 2.97
C ASN A 46 5.74 15.26 4.13
N GLU A 47 5.94 16.23 5.05
CA GLU A 47 6.76 16.01 6.25
C GLU A 47 6.17 14.89 7.13
N TRP A 48 4.86 14.89 7.38
CA TRP A 48 4.21 13.83 8.15
C TRP A 48 4.33 12.45 7.48
N LEU A 49 4.16 12.39 6.17
CA LEU A 49 4.31 11.14 5.41
C LEU A 49 5.77 10.67 5.39
N MET A 50 6.72 11.59 5.28
CA MET A 50 8.15 11.27 5.33
C MET A 50 8.53 10.71 6.70
N GLN A 51 8.00 11.28 7.81
CA GLN A 51 8.21 10.74 9.15
C GLN A 51 7.73 9.29 9.29
N VAL A 52 6.56 8.94 8.70
CA VAL A 52 6.06 7.56 8.71
C VAL A 52 6.96 6.64 7.88
N ARG A 53 7.41 7.09 6.70
CA ARG A 53 8.31 6.35 5.82
C ARG A 53 9.66 6.10 6.48
N GLU A 54 10.26 7.13 7.07
CA GLU A 54 11.54 7.02 7.78
C GLU A 54 11.41 6.13 9.01
N PHE A 55 10.29 6.21 9.73
CA PHE A 55 10.04 5.36 10.90
C PHE A 55 9.92 3.88 10.51
N ARG A 56 9.27 3.57 9.37
CA ARG A 56 9.23 2.19 8.83
C ARG A 56 10.63 1.68 8.55
N ARG A 57 11.46 2.48 7.85
CA ARG A 57 12.86 2.15 7.54
C ARG A 57 13.69 1.99 8.82
N LEU A 58 13.52 2.88 9.79
CA LEU A 58 14.17 2.81 11.11
C LEU A 58 13.86 1.49 11.83
N MET A 59 12.62 1.04 11.80
CA MET A 59 12.21 -0.23 12.44
C MET A 59 12.74 -1.47 11.72
N GLU A 60 13.09 -1.38 10.44
CA GLU A 60 13.73 -2.44 9.67
C GLU A 60 15.26 -2.46 9.86
N GLU A 61 15.90 -1.29 10.01
CA GLU A 61 17.34 -1.14 10.07
C GLU A 61 17.89 -1.23 11.51
N VAL A 62 17.11 -0.87 12.54
CA VAL A 62 17.52 -0.78 13.95
C VAL A 62 16.70 -1.76 14.79
N GLU A 63 17.29 -2.92 15.12
CA GLU A 63 16.63 -3.97 15.92
C GLU A 63 16.24 -3.51 17.34
N ASP A 64 17.05 -2.67 17.97
CA ASP A 64 16.92 -2.27 19.39
C ASP A 64 16.35 -0.85 19.54
N PHE A 65 15.52 -0.36 18.61
CA PHE A 65 14.87 0.94 18.80
C PHE A 65 13.94 0.91 20.02
N PRO A 66 14.09 1.85 21.00
CA PRO A 66 13.42 1.75 22.30
C PRO A 66 11.94 2.13 22.23
N LEU A 67 11.07 1.19 21.82
CA LEU A 67 9.61 1.33 21.83
C LEU A 67 8.97 0.83 23.14
N GLN A 68 9.63 1.06 24.28
CA GLN A 68 9.15 0.60 25.57
C GLN A 68 9.02 1.79 26.54
N TYR A 69 8.22 1.61 27.59
CA TYR A 69 8.12 2.56 28.68
C TYR A 69 7.58 3.96 28.31
N PHE A 70 6.41 3.96 27.67
CA PHE A 70 5.65 5.17 27.36
C PHE A 70 4.70 5.52 28.52
N TYR A 71 5.27 5.76 29.71
CA TYR A 71 4.48 6.10 30.89
C TYR A 71 4.14 7.59 30.90
N ASP A 72 2.91 7.91 31.31
CA ASP A 72 2.46 9.29 31.38
C ASP A 72 2.61 9.83 32.81
N VAL A 73 3.64 10.61 33.02
CA VAL A 73 3.91 11.28 34.30
C VAL A 73 3.66 12.79 34.23
N ARG A 74 2.98 13.29 33.22
CA ARG A 74 2.75 14.74 33.02
C ARG A 74 2.02 15.36 34.20
N GLU A 75 1.00 14.70 34.74
CA GLU A 75 0.27 15.17 35.91
C GLU A 75 1.19 15.29 37.12
N SER A 76 2.06 14.33 37.35
CA SER A 76 3.06 14.33 38.44
C SER A 76 4.05 15.48 38.25
N ILE A 77 4.55 15.71 37.01
CA ILE A 77 5.45 16.83 36.70
C ILE A 77 4.75 18.18 36.87
N LEU A 78 3.46 18.30 36.54
CA LEU A 78 2.70 19.52 36.78
C LEU A 78 2.47 19.75 38.26
N ARG A 79 2.19 18.72 39.06
CA ARG A 79 2.00 18.76 40.54
C ARG A 79 3.27 19.25 41.26
N ILE A 80 4.43 18.78 40.87
CA ILE A 80 5.71 19.14 41.54
C ILE A 80 6.15 20.57 41.27
N ARG A 81 5.45 21.34 40.40
CA ARG A 81 5.70 22.80 40.29
C ARG A 81 5.39 23.53 41.57
N VAL A 82 4.50 22.98 42.41
CA VAL A 82 4.20 23.52 43.73
C VAL A 82 5.31 23.14 44.70
N GLU A 83 5.79 24.12 45.48
CA GLU A 83 6.82 23.89 46.51
C GLU A 83 6.33 22.90 47.58
N ASN A 84 7.24 22.14 48.13
CA ASN A 84 6.99 21.12 49.17
C ASN A 84 6.18 19.90 48.68
N THR A 85 5.99 19.72 47.38
CA THR A 85 5.52 18.46 46.81
C THR A 85 6.70 17.62 46.33
N HIS A 86 6.51 16.32 46.28
CA HIS A 86 7.53 15.37 45.78
C HIS A 86 6.89 14.33 44.82
N LEU A 87 7.73 13.71 44.01
CA LEU A 87 7.40 12.53 43.24
C LEU A 87 7.42 11.31 44.15
N GLU A 88 6.43 10.43 44.02
CA GLU A 88 6.40 9.14 44.68
C GLU A 88 7.37 8.14 44.00
N GLU A 89 7.72 7.03 44.68
CA GLU A 89 8.66 6.04 44.16
C GLU A 89 8.28 5.54 42.75
N ASP A 90 7.01 5.18 42.56
CA ASP A 90 6.51 4.66 41.28
C ASP A 90 6.52 5.73 40.18
N GLU A 91 6.15 6.97 40.50
CA GLU A 91 6.21 8.11 39.58
C GLU A 91 7.64 8.43 39.14
N LEU A 92 8.56 8.34 40.09
CA LEU A 92 9.98 8.56 39.83
C LEU A 92 10.57 7.45 38.95
N PHE A 93 10.15 6.23 39.16
CA PHE A 93 10.58 5.08 38.35
C PHE A 93 10.01 5.15 36.93
N ASP A 94 8.77 5.56 36.78
CA ASP A 94 8.13 5.77 35.47
C ASP A 94 8.79 6.94 34.72
N LEU A 95 9.10 8.04 35.42
CA LEU A 95 9.85 9.16 34.88
C LEU A 95 11.23 8.70 34.35
N ARG A 96 11.96 7.94 35.17
CA ARG A 96 13.27 7.38 34.80
C ARG A 96 13.20 6.56 33.51
N ARG A 97 12.23 5.64 33.44
CA ARG A 97 12.04 4.75 32.25
C ARG A 97 11.70 5.53 31.01
N SER A 98 10.76 6.47 31.12
CA SER A 98 10.37 7.31 29.98
C SER A 98 11.51 8.22 29.50
N LEU A 99 12.25 8.86 30.44
CA LEU A 99 13.41 9.70 30.08
C LEU A 99 14.55 8.87 29.47
N ALA A 100 14.76 7.63 29.90
CA ALA A 100 15.73 6.73 29.29
C ALA A 100 15.33 6.34 27.86
N THR A 101 14.04 6.06 27.64
CA THR A 101 13.47 5.80 26.31
C THR A 101 13.66 7.01 25.39
N ILE A 102 13.29 8.22 25.84
CA ILE A 102 13.48 9.46 25.07
C ILE A 102 14.96 9.68 24.73
N THR A 103 15.86 9.52 25.74
CA THR A 103 17.30 9.68 25.51
C THR A 103 17.84 8.68 24.48
N GLY A 104 17.39 7.43 24.55
CA GLY A 104 17.74 6.40 23.57
C GLY A 104 17.28 6.75 22.15
N MET A 105 16.02 7.18 21.99
CA MET A 105 15.48 7.61 20.72
C MET A 105 16.24 8.80 20.13
N VAL A 106 16.41 9.86 20.92
CA VAL A 106 17.12 11.08 20.51
C VAL A 106 18.57 10.76 20.10
N LYS A 107 19.25 9.86 20.82
CA LYS A 107 20.60 9.45 20.48
C LYS A 107 20.65 8.76 19.11
N ILE A 108 19.70 7.86 18.80
CA ILE A 108 19.64 7.14 17.53
C ILE A 108 19.29 8.12 16.39
N LEU A 109 18.32 8.99 16.57
CA LEU A 109 17.85 9.92 15.53
C LEU A 109 18.84 11.07 15.25
N ASN A 110 19.72 11.40 16.21
CA ASN A 110 20.75 12.43 16.06
C ASN A 110 22.12 11.84 15.66
N HIS A 111 22.20 10.52 15.43
CA HIS A 111 23.40 9.89 14.90
C HIS A 111 23.58 10.28 13.42
N SER A 112 24.77 10.73 13.06
CA SER A 112 25.12 11.14 11.70
C SER A 112 26.07 10.13 11.06
N ASP A 113 26.05 10.00 9.74
CA ASP A 113 26.93 9.10 8.98
C ASP A 113 28.42 9.43 9.18
N GLU A 114 28.76 10.66 9.64
CA GLU A 114 30.12 11.06 9.98
C GLU A 114 30.63 10.43 11.30
N ASP A 115 29.71 10.06 12.22
CA ASP A 115 30.09 9.48 13.50
C ASP A 115 30.60 8.04 13.36
N ASP A 116 30.33 7.37 12.21
CA ASP A 116 30.80 6.01 11.88
C ASP A 116 32.20 5.94 11.27
N GLY A 117 32.94 7.05 11.21
CA GLY A 117 34.37 7.06 10.88
C GLY A 117 34.71 6.82 9.41
N HIS A 118 33.77 7.01 8.48
CA HIS A 118 34.03 6.94 7.05
C HIS A 118 34.52 8.28 6.49
N GLY A 119 35.84 8.52 6.61
CA GLY A 119 36.59 9.40 5.77
C GLY A 119 36.51 10.89 6.10
N GLU A 120 37.60 11.43 6.70
CA GLU A 120 37.89 12.87 6.61
C GLU A 120 37.96 13.27 5.12
N PRO A 121 37.21 14.28 4.68
CA PRO A 121 37.30 14.76 3.31
C PRO A 121 38.66 15.44 3.08
N GLU A 122 39.40 14.96 2.11
CA GLU A 122 40.70 15.59 1.66
C GLU A 122 40.52 17.02 1.10
N ASP A 123 39.28 17.44 0.82
CA ASP A 123 38.95 18.77 0.34
C ASP A 123 38.21 19.56 1.43
N GLY A 124 38.80 20.63 1.94
CA GLY A 124 38.40 21.48 3.06
C GLY A 124 37.03 22.17 2.97
N TRP A 125 36.03 21.60 2.32
CA TRP A 125 34.63 22.00 2.29
C TRP A 125 33.88 21.22 3.36
N ARG A 126 33.35 21.90 4.39
CA ARG A 126 32.43 21.30 5.36
C ARG A 126 31.21 20.78 4.58
N ARG A 127 31.07 19.47 4.46
CA ARG A 127 29.80 18.86 4.04
C ARG A 127 28.76 19.12 5.13
N GLU A 128 27.53 19.47 4.74
CA GLU A 128 26.42 19.46 5.68
C GLU A 128 26.25 18.04 6.22
N LYS A 129 26.10 17.91 7.55
CA LYS A 129 25.88 16.61 8.18
C LYS A 129 24.65 15.94 7.57
N GLN A 130 24.83 14.75 7.03
CA GLN A 130 23.72 13.94 6.53
C GLN A 130 23.22 13.04 7.65
N TYR A 131 21.93 13.08 7.88
CA TYR A 131 21.26 12.23 8.85
C TYR A 131 20.50 11.13 8.12
N PRO A 132 20.58 9.85 8.59
CA PRO A 132 19.86 8.73 7.97
C PRO A 132 18.33 8.94 7.92
N TYR A 133 17.77 9.65 8.91
CA TYR A 133 16.35 9.92 9.09
C TYR A 133 16.08 11.42 9.26
N PRO A 134 16.18 12.24 8.22
CA PRO A 134 16.13 13.71 8.33
C PRO A 134 14.81 14.25 8.87
N ALA A 135 13.65 13.68 8.54
CA ALA A 135 12.36 14.13 9.06
C ALA A 135 12.17 13.77 10.55
N LEU A 136 12.62 12.62 10.99
CA LEU A 136 12.62 12.23 12.40
C LEU A 136 13.68 12.99 13.19
N HIS A 137 14.83 13.28 12.58
CA HIS A 137 15.87 14.12 13.19
C HIS A 137 15.34 15.52 13.49
N ARG A 138 14.59 16.17 12.56
CA ARG A 138 13.96 17.47 12.82
C ARG A 138 13.05 17.48 14.04
N LEU A 139 12.37 16.36 14.35
CA LEU A 139 11.56 16.23 15.56
C LEU A 139 12.40 16.10 16.83
N SER A 140 13.61 15.55 16.75
CA SER A 140 14.47 15.24 17.90
C SER A 140 15.54 16.29 18.19
N GLN A 141 15.87 17.18 17.26
CA GLN A 141 16.98 18.13 17.36
C GLN A 141 16.87 19.08 18.54
N ASP A 142 15.64 19.53 18.88
CA ASP A 142 15.38 20.47 19.97
C ASP A 142 14.93 19.79 21.26
N VAL A 143 14.91 18.44 21.30
CA VAL A 143 14.48 17.67 22.46
C VAL A 143 15.60 17.57 23.47
N MET A 144 15.38 18.15 24.65
CA MET A 144 16.34 18.07 25.76
C MET A 144 16.34 16.67 26.36
N THR A 145 17.52 16.10 26.55
CA THR A 145 17.72 14.83 27.24
C THR A 145 18.30 15.06 28.64
N PHE A 146 18.01 14.15 29.58
CA PHE A 146 18.33 14.30 30.99
C PHE A 146 19.19 13.15 31.57
N PRO A 147 20.37 12.85 31.01
CA PRO A 147 21.17 11.71 31.44
C PRO A 147 21.63 11.85 32.92
N GLN A 148 21.85 13.07 33.39
CA GLN A 148 22.23 13.31 34.79
C GLN A 148 21.08 13.01 35.78
N LEU A 149 19.83 13.33 35.39
CA LEU A 149 18.65 12.97 36.18
C LEU A 149 18.46 11.46 36.22
N ILE A 150 18.59 10.79 35.08
CA ILE A 150 18.50 9.31 34.98
C ILE A 150 19.56 8.67 35.92
N GLN A 151 20.80 9.10 35.79
CA GLN A 151 21.90 8.59 36.66
C GLN A 151 21.62 8.81 38.13
N ARG A 152 21.05 9.95 38.52
CA ARG A 152 20.70 10.24 39.89
C ARG A 152 19.55 9.38 40.40
N ILE A 153 18.54 9.14 39.57
CA ILE A 153 17.44 8.21 39.90
C ILE A 153 17.98 6.79 40.08
N ASP A 154 18.92 6.34 39.24
CA ASP A 154 19.56 5.02 39.37
C ASP A 154 20.40 4.86 40.67
N GLN A 155 20.85 5.97 41.28
CA GLN A 155 21.46 5.96 42.58
C GLN A 155 20.42 5.83 43.71
N ILE A 156 19.21 6.38 43.50
CA ILE A 156 18.12 6.37 44.50
C ILE A 156 17.31 5.08 44.39
N LEU A 157 16.92 4.66 43.19
CA LEU A 157 16.06 3.49 42.96
C LEU A 157 16.87 2.27 42.50
N ASP A 158 16.39 1.10 42.84
CA ASP A 158 16.87 -0.17 42.31
C ASP A 158 16.16 -0.51 40.97
N LYS A 159 16.50 -1.67 40.41
CA LYS A 159 15.92 -2.17 39.14
C LYS A 159 14.40 -2.50 39.22
N PHE A 160 13.84 -2.56 40.41
CA PHE A 160 12.43 -2.82 40.67
C PHE A 160 11.66 -1.54 41.06
N GLY A 161 12.31 -0.39 41.09
CA GLY A 161 11.70 0.89 41.45
C GLY A 161 11.62 1.14 42.95
N LYS A 162 12.33 0.36 43.78
CA LYS A 162 12.38 0.58 45.24
C LYS A 162 13.60 1.38 45.61
N ILE A 163 13.46 2.21 46.67
CA ILE A 163 14.57 3.01 47.18
C ILE A 163 15.68 2.08 47.70
N ARG A 164 16.88 2.28 47.20
CA ARG A 164 18.06 1.51 47.59
C ARG A 164 18.41 1.75 49.06
N ASP A 165 18.90 0.71 49.71
CA ASP A 165 19.36 0.82 51.11
C ASP A 165 20.50 1.85 51.30
N ASN A 166 21.31 2.03 50.27
CA ASN A 166 22.45 2.95 50.24
C ASN A 166 22.15 4.25 49.49
N ALA A 167 20.86 4.62 49.29
CA ALA A 167 20.48 5.86 48.64
C ALA A 167 21.03 7.10 49.35
N THR A 168 21.04 7.05 50.70
CA THR A 168 21.79 7.99 51.58
C THR A 168 22.46 7.22 52.69
N PRO A 169 23.54 7.78 53.30
CA PRO A 169 24.20 7.17 54.49
C PRO A 169 23.25 7.00 55.67
N GLU A 170 22.37 7.99 55.85
CA GLU A 170 21.36 8.02 56.91
C GLU A 170 20.36 6.86 56.76
N LEU A 171 19.80 6.66 55.54
CA LEU A 171 18.87 5.58 55.27
C LEU A 171 19.52 4.21 55.48
N LEU A 172 20.79 4.05 55.08
CA LEU A 172 21.54 2.83 55.29
C LEU A 172 21.72 2.51 56.78
N GLN A 173 21.98 3.53 57.61
CA GLN A 173 22.11 3.37 59.05
C GLN A 173 20.75 2.97 59.66
N ILE A 174 19.66 3.66 59.33
CA ILE A 174 18.31 3.37 59.81
C ILE A 174 17.91 1.93 59.46
N ARG A 175 18.07 1.49 58.21
CA ARG A 175 17.73 0.13 57.78
C ARG A 175 18.60 -0.94 58.47
N ARG A 176 19.87 -0.66 58.69
CA ARG A 176 20.77 -1.56 59.49
C ARG A 176 20.31 -1.68 60.91
N GLU A 177 19.96 -0.57 61.57
CA GLU A 177 19.44 -0.60 62.96
C GLU A 177 18.10 -1.31 63.02
N LEU A 178 17.20 -1.07 62.05
CA LEU A 178 15.90 -1.72 61.94
C LEU A 178 16.08 -3.24 61.82
N ALA A 179 16.87 -3.71 60.86
CA ALA A 179 17.14 -5.14 60.68
C ALA A 179 17.79 -5.78 61.90
N LYS A 180 18.70 -5.05 62.58
CA LYS A 180 19.33 -5.51 63.84
C LYS A 180 18.31 -5.62 64.96
N THR A 181 17.41 -4.62 65.11
CA THR A 181 16.39 -4.59 66.14
C THR A 181 15.34 -5.69 65.94
N GLU A 182 14.82 -5.83 64.73
CA GLU A 182 13.92 -6.90 64.33
C GLU A 182 14.51 -8.30 64.58
N GLY A 183 15.77 -8.50 64.11
CA GLY A 183 16.48 -9.76 64.35
C GLY A 183 16.80 -10.03 65.83
N SER A 184 16.74 -9.01 66.68
CA SER A 184 16.94 -9.19 68.18
C SER A 184 15.65 -9.63 68.87
N ILE A 185 14.47 -9.22 68.38
CA ILE A 185 13.16 -9.49 68.98
C ILE A 185 12.97 -10.98 69.28
N SER A 186 13.09 -11.80 68.20
CA SER A 186 12.93 -13.25 68.32
C SER A 186 13.96 -13.85 69.32
N ARG A 187 15.24 -13.43 69.30
CA ARG A 187 16.28 -13.92 70.17
C ARG A 187 16.00 -13.57 71.64
N THR A 188 15.59 -12.33 71.88
CA THR A 188 15.24 -11.84 73.23
C THR A 188 14.02 -12.60 73.74
N LEU A 189 12.98 -12.76 72.93
CA LEU A 189 11.77 -13.50 73.28
C LEU A 189 12.12 -14.95 73.68
N TYR A 190 12.91 -15.66 72.88
CA TYR A 190 13.28 -17.04 73.11
C TYR A 190 14.22 -17.12 74.39
N SER A 191 15.06 -16.13 74.68
CA SER A 191 15.87 -16.04 75.87
C SER A 191 15.00 -15.94 77.13
N ILE A 192 14.02 -15.01 77.08
CA ILE A 192 13.04 -14.83 78.18
C ILE A 192 12.16 -16.08 78.30
N LEU A 193 11.70 -16.71 77.22
CA LEU A 193 10.98 -17.95 77.32
C LEU A 193 11.75 -19.08 77.95
N ARG A 194 13.02 -19.25 77.54
CA ARG A 194 13.92 -20.25 78.23
C ARG A 194 14.14 -19.99 79.71
N SER A 195 14.30 -18.74 80.10
CA SER A 195 14.39 -18.36 81.49
C SER A 195 13.11 -18.69 82.23
N ALA A 196 11.95 -18.31 81.66
CA ALA A 196 10.65 -18.62 82.27
C ALA A 196 10.36 -20.13 82.33
N GLN A 197 10.81 -20.94 81.37
CA GLN A 197 10.74 -22.40 81.37
C GLN A 197 11.66 -22.99 82.47
N SER A 198 12.88 -22.47 82.71
CA SER A 198 13.79 -22.92 83.72
C SER A 198 13.30 -22.62 85.18
N GLU A 199 12.58 -21.50 85.33
CA GLU A 199 11.95 -21.06 86.56
C GLU A 199 10.55 -21.75 86.81
N GLY A 200 10.05 -22.57 85.85
CA GLY A 200 8.77 -23.24 85.95
C GLY A 200 7.56 -22.33 85.82
N ILE A 201 7.73 -21.13 85.26
CA ILE A 201 6.68 -20.16 85.03
C ILE A 201 5.86 -20.55 83.73
N VAL A 202 6.53 -21.17 82.77
CA VAL A 202 5.98 -21.66 81.53
C VAL A 202 6.36 -23.13 81.32
N GLU A 203 5.49 -23.96 80.82
CA GLU A 203 5.75 -25.38 80.54
C GLU A 203 6.86 -25.50 79.41
N LYS A 204 7.62 -26.62 79.47
CA LYS A 204 8.85 -26.81 78.66
C LYS A 204 8.57 -26.94 77.15
N ASP A 205 7.32 -27.32 76.77
CA ASP A 205 6.84 -27.53 75.38
C ASP A 205 6.17 -26.30 74.76
N VAL A 206 6.01 -25.22 75.59
CA VAL A 206 5.41 -23.97 75.06
C VAL A 206 6.37 -23.24 74.13
N THR A 207 5.82 -22.78 73.03
CA THR A 207 6.51 -21.92 71.99
C THR A 207 5.84 -20.55 71.95
N PRO A 208 6.57 -19.48 71.49
CA PRO A 208 5.96 -18.21 71.31
C PRO A 208 4.84 -18.31 70.27
N THR A 209 3.80 -17.56 70.46
CA THR A 209 2.65 -17.49 69.50
C THR A 209 2.48 -16.07 69.03
N LEU A 210 1.90 -15.93 67.83
CA LEU A 210 1.56 -14.64 67.26
C LEU A 210 0.12 -14.27 67.64
N ARG A 211 -0.09 -13.09 68.23
CA ARG A 211 -1.38 -12.51 68.59
C ARG A 211 -1.39 -11.06 68.15
N ASP A 212 -2.37 -10.68 67.38
CA ASP A 212 -2.50 -9.31 66.80
C ASP A 212 -1.20 -8.79 66.19
N GLY A 213 -0.47 -9.66 65.47
CA GLY A 213 0.79 -9.33 64.82
C GLY A 213 1.98 -9.22 65.78
N ARG A 214 1.85 -9.61 67.06
CA ARG A 214 2.89 -9.56 68.06
C ARG A 214 3.28 -10.93 68.58
N LEU A 215 4.57 -11.12 68.83
CA LEU A 215 5.10 -12.33 69.40
C LEU A 215 4.88 -12.29 70.89
N VAL A 216 4.11 -13.22 71.42
CA VAL A 216 3.74 -13.30 72.83
C VAL A 216 4.10 -14.65 73.45
N ILE A 217 4.27 -14.70 74.75
CA ILE A 217 4.52 -15.89 75.56
C ILE A 217 3.17 -16.29 76.19
N PRO A 218 2.65 -17.51 76.01
CA PRO A 218 1.50 -17.98 76.68
C PRO A 218 1.85 -18.41 78.10
N VAL A 219 1.18 -17.85 79.14
CA VAL A 219 1.47 -17.99 80.52
C VAL A 219 0.16 -18.35 81.27
N ILE A 220 0.28 -19.16 82.35
CA ILE A 220 -0.85 -19.47 83.23
C ILE A 220 -1.23 -18.20 84.03
N PRO A 221 -2.51 -17.83 84.13
CA PRO A 221 -3.00 -16.58 84.71
C PRO A 221 -2.47 -16.33 86.13
N THR A 222 -2.23 -17.35 86.94
CA THR A 222 -1.72 -17.25 88.31
C THR A 222 -0.27 -16.78 88.34
N LEU A 223 0.53 -17.02 87.34
CA LEU A 223 1.94 -16.68 87.19
C LEU A 223 2.20 -15.45 86.36
N LYS A 224 1.14 -14.76 85.79
CA LYS A 224 1.27 -13.61 84.88
C LYS A 224 2.12 -12.46 85.39
N ARG A 225 2.21 -12.28 86.79
CA ARG A 225 3.04 -11.21 87.38
C ARG A 225 4.54 -11.53 87.43
N ARG A 226 4.94 -12.78 87.14
CA ARG A 226 6.32 -13.22 87.12
C ARG A 226 7.07 -12.79 85.83
N ILE A 227 6.35 -12.64 84.70
CA ILE A 227 6.90 -12.06 83.46
C ILE A 227 6.45 -10.61 83.41
N LYS A 228 7.40 -9.68 83.42
CA LYS A 228 7.13 -8.26 83.26
C LYS A 228 6.78 -8.04 81.77
N GLY A 229 5.64 -7.45 81.48
CA GLY A 229 5.18 -7.25 80.13
C GLY A 229 3.73 -6.79 80.03
N ILE A 230 3.24 -6.63 78.78
CA ILE A 230 1.85 -6.25 78.43
C ILE A 230 1.05 -7.53 78.13
N VAL A 231 -0.10 -7.64 78.77
CA VAL A 231 -1.08 -8.69 78.41
C VAL A 231 -1.86 -8.24 77.21
N HIS A 232 -1.80 -9.02 76.13
CA HIS A 232 -2.50 -8.71 74.84
C HIS A 232 -3.82 -9.44 74.71
N ASP A 233 -3.87 -10.69 75.20
CA ASP A 233 -5.06 -11.53 75.04
C ASP A 233 -5.14 -12.59 76.15
N GLU A 234 -6.31 -13.12 76.37
CA GLU A 234 -6.62 -14.29 77.18
C GLU A 234 -7.29 -15.38 76.35
N SER A 235 -6.93 -16.64 76.62
CA SER A 235 -7.59 -17.74 75.92
C SER A 235 -9.07 -17.78 76.25
N ALA A 236 -9.93 -18.20 75.27
CA ALA A 236 -11.38 -18.30 75.47
C ALA A 236 -11.82 -19.08 76.75
N THR A 237 -10.96 -19.92 77.27
CA THR A 237 -11.20 -20.71 78.54
C THR A 237 -10.67 -20.02 79.74
N GLY A 238 -10.00 -18.86 79.66
CA GLY A 238 -9.34 -18.15 80.75
C GLY A 238 -8.15 -18.90 81.35
N LYS A 239 -7.66 -19.98 80.76
CA LYS A 239 -6.55 -20.80 81.24
C LYS A 239 -5.16 -20.31 80.86
N THR A 240 -5.04 -19.41 79.84
CA THR A 240 -3.78 -18.93 79.34
C THR A 240 -3.87 -17.43 79.06
N VAL A 241 -2.86 -16.69 79.48
CA VAL A 241 -2.74 -15.26 79.17
C VAL A 241 -1.53 -15.09 78.27
N PHE A 242 -1.66 -14.27 77.26
CA PHE A 242 -0.61 -13.98 76.30
C PHE A 242 0.12 -12.69 76.64
N ILE A 243 1.40 -12.83 77.11
CA ILE A 243 2.22 -11.69 77.56
C ILE A 243 3.26 -11.37 76.52
N GLU A 244 3.38 -10.10 76.15
CA GLU A 244 4.52 -9.52 75.41
C GLU A 244 5.49 -9.01 76.54
N PRO A 245 6.69 -9.56 76.64
CA PRO A 245 7.67 -9.09 77.62
C PRO A 245 8.07 -7.63 77.35
N THR A 246 8.44 -6.90 78.47
CA THR A 246 8.78 -5.47 78.38
C THR A 246 9.90 -5.21 77.38
N GLU A 247 10.95 -6.05 77.38
CA GLU A 247 12.08 -5.93 76.45
C GLU A 247 11.64 -6.13 74.97
N VAL A 248 10.63 -6.95 74.70
CA VAL A 248 10.03 -7.14 73.39
C VAL A 248 9.18 -5.93 73.01
N VAL A 249 8.42 -5.38 73.96
CA VAL A 249 7.63 -4.15 73.78
C VAL A 249 8.54 -2.98 73.42
N GLU A 250 9.64 -2.80 74.14
CA GLU A 250 10.63 -1.74 73.89
C GLU A 250 11.27 -1.91 72.49
N ALA A 251 11.64 -3.14 72.12
CA ALA A 251 12.19 -3.43 70.78
C ALA A 251 11.15 -3.17 69.64
N ASN A 252 9.90 -3.59 69.85
CA ASN A 252 8.83 -3.29 68.86
C ASN A 252 8.54 -1.79 68.79
N ASN A 253 8.62 -1.04 69.90
CA ASN A 253 8.46 0.43 69.82
C ASN A 253 9.64 1.06 69.09
N ARG A 254 10.85 0.57 69.25
CA ARG A 254 12.05 1.06 68.56
C ARG A 254 11.95 0.75 67.02
N VAL A 255 11.42 -0.42 66.67
CA VAL A 255 11.13 -0.75 65.24
C VAL A 255 10.21 0.29 64.68
N ARG A 256 9.09 0.62 65.38
CA ARG A 256 8.13 1.64 64.87
C ARG A 256 8.73 3.04 64.76
N GLU A 257 9.58 3.42 65.68
CA GLU A 257 10.33 4.67 65.65
C GLU A 257 11.24 4.70 64.39
N LEU A 258 12.03 3.61 64.20
CA LEU A 258 12.92 3.47 63.04
C LEU A 258 12.14 3.42 61.69
N GLU A 259 11.00 2.73 61.62
CA GLU A 259 10.10 2.78 60.46
C GLU A 259 9.61 4.21 60.21
N GLY A 260 9.31 4.97 61.30
CA GLY A 260 8.92 6.38 61.18
C GLY A 260 10.07 7.27 60.70
N GLU A 261 11.29 7.02 61.19
CA GLU A 261 12.53 7.70 60.75
C GLU A 261 12.84 7.34 59.29
N GLU A 262 12.75 6.07 58.93
CA GLU A 262 12.90 5.60 57.54
C GLU A 262 11.94 6.32 56.57
N ARG A 263 10.65 6.36 56.88
CA ARG A 263 9.65 7.05 56.09
C ARG A 263 9.95 8.54 55.91
N LYS A 264 10.38 9.21 56.97
CA LYS A 264 10.79 10.63 56.91
C LYS A 264 12.00 10.82 56.03
N GLU A 265 12.99 9.93 56.11
CA GLU A 265 14.19 9.99 55.29
C GLU A 265 13.89 9.73 53.81
N ILE A 266 13.03 8.77 53.53
CA ILE A 266 12.53 8.52 52.17
C ILE A 266 11.87 9.77 51.60
N ILE A 267 10.96 10.40 52.34
CA ILE A 267 10.29 11.64 51.88
C ILE A 267 11.31 12.75 51.65
N ARG A 268 12.36 12.84 52.52
CA ARG A 268 13.44 13.81 52.34
C ARG A 268 14.23 13.56 51.06
N ILE A 269 14.59 12.32 50.77
CA ILE A 269 15.30 11.92 49.56
C ILE A 269 14.47 12.29 48.32
N LEU A 270 13.18 11.92 48.29
CA LEU A 270 12.27 12.19 47.18
C LEU A 270 12.06 13.68 46.97
N THR A 271 11.93 14.45 48.07
CA THR A 271 11.76 15.93 48.04
C THR A 271 13.02 16.61 47.51
N ASP A 272 14.21 16.21 48.01
CA ASP A 272 15.48 16.76 47.56
C ASP A 272 15.75 16.49 46.09
N PHE A 273 15.37 15.29 45.60
CA PHE A 273 15.46 14.97 44.20
C PHE A 273 14.45 15.78 43.38
N THR A 274 13.18 15.84 43.82
CA THR A 274 12.12 16.61 43.13
C THR A 274 12.47 18.09 43.00
N ASN A 275 13.13 18.68 44.03
CA ASN A 275 13.59 20.06 43.94
C ASN A 275 14.63 20.28 42.84
N LYS A 276 15.41 19.25 42.46
CA LYS A 276 16.35 19.28 41.34
C LYS A 276 15.65 19.09 39.98
N VAL A 277 14.54 18.37 39.95
CA VAL A 277 13.72 18.16 38.74
C VAL A 277 12.86 19.39 38.44
N ARG A 278 12.35 20.07 39.45
CA ARG A 278 11.40 21.18 39.33
C ARG A 278 11.79 22.27 38.31
N PRO A 279 13.07 22.76 38.26
CA PRO A 279 13.48 23.75 37.28
C PRO A 279 13.31 23.30 35.83
N PHE A 280 13.38 22.00 35.58
CA PHE A 280 13.31 21.40 34.24
C PHE A 280 11.90 20.90 33.89
N SER A 281 10.86 21.25 34.66
CA SER A 281 9.51 20.72 34.46
C SER A 281 8.95 21.04 33.08
N LYS A 282 9.30 22.20 32.49
CA LYS A 282 8.85 22.60 31.16
C LYS A 282 9.53 21.75 30.09
N GLU A 283 10.84 21.63 30.15
CA GLU A 283 11.66 20.90 29.19
C GLU A 283 11.34 19.39 29.21
N ILE A 284 11.04 18.85 30.41
CA ILE A 284 10.56 17.47 30.54
C ILE A 284 9.20 17.31 29.85
N LEU A 285 8.25 18.22 30.05
CA LEU A 285 6.96 18.17 29.38
C LEU A 285 7.08 18.30 27.85
N ASP A 286 8.02 19.10 27.36
CA ASP A 286 8.32 19.20 25.92
C ASP A 286 8.92 17.89 25.38
N SER A 287 9.79 17.20 26.16
CA SER A 287 10.28 15.85 25.82
C SER A 287 9.16 14.80 25.75
N TYR A 288 8.13 14.93 26.60
CA TYR A 288 6.94 14.07 26.54
C TYR A 288 6.05 14.36 25.32
N ARG A 289 6.06 15.61 24.78
CA ARG A 289 5.42 15.89 23.49
C ARG A 289 6.10 15.14 22.35
N PHE A 290 7.43 15.10 22.33
CA PHE A 290 8.18 14.29 21.37
C PHE A 290 7.78 12.81 21.48
N LEU A 291 7.76 12.25 22.69
CA LEU A 291 7.34 10.87 22.94
C LEU A 291 5.92 10.59 22.41
N ALA A 292 4.99 11.53 22.62
CA ALA A 292 3.63 11.44 22.12
C ALA A 292 3.55 11.43 20.58
N ILE A 293 4.39 12.23 19.91
CA ILE A 293 4.47 12.29 18.45
C ILE A 293 5.04 10.97 17.89
N ILE A 294 6.09 10.43 18.50
CA ILE A 294 6.67 9.14 18.10
C ILE A 294 5.64 8.00 18.26
N ASP A 295 4.85 8.00 19.33
CA ASP A 295 3.77 7.02 19.54
C ASP A 295 2.70 7.15 18.43
N LEU A 296 2.32 8.38 18.02
CA LEU A 296 1.42 8.59 16.89
C LEU A 296 2.02 8.10 15.56
N ILE A 297 3.30 8.39 15.30
CA ILE A 297 3.99 7.95 14.06
C ILE A 297 4.04 6.42 14.00
N GLN A 298 4.37 5.78 15.09
CA GLN A 298 4.36 4.33 15.24
C GLN A 298 2.96 3.73 15.00
N ALA A 299 1.90 4.37 15.54
CA ALA A 299 0.52 3.93 15.31
C ALA A 299 0.11 4.10 13.83
N LYS A 300 0.53 5.20 13.17
CA LYS A 300 0.32 5.43 11.73
C LYS A 300 1.04 4.37 10.89
N GLN A 301 2.29 4.06 11.19
CA GLN A 301 3.07 3.03 10.51
C GLN A 301 2.40 1.65 10.64
N LYS A 302 2.01 1.23 11.85
CA LYS A 302 1.31 -0.04 12.07
C LYS A 302 -0.04 -0.11 11.34
N LEU A 303 -0.75 1.02 11.23
CA LEU A 303 -1.99 1.08 10.47
C LEU A 303 -1.71 0.95 8.97
N ALA A 304 -0.66 1.60 8.48
CA ALA A 304 -0.22 1.50 7.08
C ALA A 304 0.12 0.05 6.69
N ASP A 305 0.78 -0.69 7.56
CA ASP A 305 1.12 -2.10 7.32
C ASP A 305 -0.14 -2.99 7.23
N VAL A 306 -1.15 -2.75 8.08
CA VAL A 306 -2.42 -3.48 8.03
C VAL A 306 -3.13 -3.31 6.69
N PHE A 307 -3.13 -2.11 6.14
CA PHE A 307 -3.78 -1.79 4.87
C PHE A 307 -2.87 -1.95 3.66
N LYS A 308 -1.58 -2.27 3.87
CA LYS A 308 -0.54 -2.23 2.83
C LYS A 308 -0.50 -0.87 2.14
N ALA A 309 -0.66 0.16 2.94
CA ALA A 309 -0.68 1.55 2.51
C ALA A 309 0.74 2.06 2.29
N ILE A 310 0.85 3.00 1.37
CA ILE A 310 2.10 3.66 1.00
C ILE A 310 1.96 5.17 1.12
N GLU A 311 3.06 5.87 1.02
CA GLU A 311 3.16 7.32 0.95
C GLU A 311 3.33 7.73 -0.53
N PRO A 312 2.26 8.15 -1.24
CA PRO A 312 2.35 8.61 -2.61
C PRO A 312 3.10 9.96 -2.68
N GLU A 313 3.54 10.34 -3.87
CA GLU A 313 4.08 11.68 -4.13
C GLU A 313 2.95 12.71 -4.03
N VAL A 314 3.13 13.70 -3.13
CA VAL A 314 2.14 14.74 -2.88
C VAL A 314 2.60 16.06 -3.51
N GLU A 315 1.79 16.60 -4.42
CA GLU A 315 2.08 17.83 -5.16
C GLU A 315 1.22 19.00 -4.60
N ASP A 316 1.78 20.22 -4.63
CA ASP A 316 1.10 21.42 -4.11
C ASP A 316 0.12 22.01 -5.14
N HIS A 317 -0.66 21.17 -5.79
CA HIS A 317 -1.78 21.58 -6.64
C HIS A 317 -2.86 20.51 -6.67
N PRO A 318 -4.13 20.88 -6.84
CA PRO A 318 -5.24 19.94 -6.81
C PRO A 318 -5.19 18.94 -7.97
N HIS A 319 -5.01 17.67 -7.68
CA HIS A 319 -5.22 16.56 -8.61
C HIS A 319 -5.32 15.22 -7.88
N VAL A 320 -5.84 14.23 -8.56
CA VAL A 320 -5.92 12.84 -8.11
C VAL A 320 -5.55 11.94 -9.29
N ASP A 321 -4.50 11.15 -9.15
CA ASP A 321 -4.15 10.11 -10.11
C ASP A 321 -3.79 8.84 -9.35
N TRP A 322 -4.82 8.11 -8.95
CA TRP A 322 -4.66 6.91 -8.13
C TRP A 322 -4.85 5.65 -8.94
N ILE A 323 -3.88 4.78 -8.83
CA ILE A 323 -3.87 3.47 -9.43
C ILE A 323 -4.06 2.45 -8.31
N ARG A 324 -5.05 1.56 -8.48
CA ARG A 324 -5.38 0.49 -7.53
C ARG A 324 -5.69 0.98 -6.11
N ALA A 325 -6.41 2.09 -5.98
CA ALA A 325 -6.87 2.58 -4.70
C ALA A 325 -7.86 1.60 -4.04
N ILE A 326 -7.68 1.32 -2.77
CA ILE A 326 -8.49 0.35 -2.02
C ILE A 326 -9.15 1.06 -0.84
N HIS A 327 -10.46 0.88 -0.66
CA HIS A 327 -11.15 1.39 0.52
C HIS A 327 -10.77 0.58 1.77
N PRO A 328 -10.06 1.15 2.77
CA PRO A 328 -9.46 0.39 3.86
C PRO A 328 -10.49 -0.37 4.72
N LEU A 329 -11.61 0.27 5.07
CA LEU A 329 -12.65 -0.36 5.88
C LEU A 329 -13.39 -1.47 5.12
N LEU A 330 -13.60 -1.29 3.80
CA LEU A 330 -14.17 -2.35 2.95
C LEU A 330 -13.20 -3.53 2.83
N GLN A 331 -11.90 -3.27 2.67
CA GLN A 331 -10.88 -4.31 2.66
C GLN A 331 -10.93 -5.17 3.91
N GLN A 332 -11.00 -4.54 5.09
CA GLN A 332 -11.08 -5.25 6.37
C GLN A 332 -12.38 -6.07 6.48
N SER A 333 -13.52 -5.51 6.02
CA SER A 333 -14.81 -6.20 6.05
C SER A 333 -14.84 -7.43 5.15
N LEU A 334 -14.31 -7.32 3.92
CA LEU A 334 -14.28 -8.41 2.94
C LEU A 334 -13.23 -9.47 3.29
N GLN A 335 -12.08 -9.08 3.86
CA GLN A 335 -11.08 -10.02 4.37
C GLN A 335 -11.66 -10.98 5.43
N LYS A 336 -12.55 -10.49 6.31
CA LYS A 336 -13.28 -11.34 7.29
C LYS A 336 -14.18 -12.38 6.61
N LYS A 337 -14.60 -12.14 5.35
CA LYS A 337 -15.41 -13.04 4.53
C LYS A 337 -14.61 -13.84 3.51
N ASN A 338 -13.27 -13.74 3.53
CA ASN A 338 -12.36 -14.29 2.53
C ASN A 338 -12.60 -13.78 1.09
N GLU A 339 -13.18 -12.59 0.96
CA GLU A 339 -13.42 -11.93 -0.32
C GLU A 339 -12.36 -10.87 -0.59
N LYS A 340 -12.10 -10.57 -1.87
CA LYS A 340 -11.13 -9.54 -2.28
C LYS A 340 -11.85 -8.27 -2.70
N VAL A 341 -11.31 -7.12 -2.30
CA VAL A 341 -11.75 -5.81 -2.79
C VAL A 341 -11.29 -5.63 -4.24
N VAL A 342 -12.18 -5.11 -5.08
CA VAL A 342 -11.81 -4.64 -6.42
C VAL A 342 -11.21 -3.24 -6.29
N PRO A 343 -9.95 -3.03 -6.71
CA PRO A 343 -9.31 -1.73 -6.61
C PRO A 343 -9.94 -0.69 -7.56
N LEU A 344 -9.87 0.57 -7.16
CA LEU A 344 -10.34 1.72 -7.93
C LEU A 344 -9.17 2.41 -8.63
N ASP A 345 -9.28 2.60 -9.95
CA ASP A 345 -8.42 3.48 -10.74
C ASP A 345 -9.19 4.77 -11.03
N ILE A 346 -8.65 5.93 -10.60
CA ILE A 346 -9.33 7.22 -10.75
C ILE A 346 -8.32 8.32 -11.05
N THR A 347 -8.68 9.18 -12.02
CA THR A 347 -7.85 10.32 -12.45
C THR A 347 -8.71 11.57 -12.52
N LEU A 348 -8.36 12.60 -11.76
CA LEU A 348 -8.91 13.95 -11.81
C LEU A 348 -7.75 14.93 -12.04
N THR A 349 -7.77 15.60 -13.18
CA THR A 349 -6.73 16.55 -13.61
C THR A 349 -7.34 17.88 -13.96
N GLN A 350 -6.53 18.89 -14.25
CA GLN A 350 -7.00 20.19 -14.68
C GLN A 350 -7.92 20.13 -15.91
N ASP A 351 -7.68 19.19 -16.84
CA ASP A 351 -8.52 18.97 -18.02
C ASP A 351 -9.77 18.11 -17.77
N LYS A 352 -9.79 17.35 -16.65
CA LYS A 352 -10.86 16.40 -16.28
C LYS A 352 -11.14 16.55 -14.78
N ARG A 353 -11.69 17.68 -14.39
CA ARG A 353 -11.89 18.04 -12.99
C ARG A 353 -13.05 17.32 -12.33
N ILE A 354 -14.17 17.17 -13.07
CA ILE A 354 -15.38 16.55 -12.54
C ILE A 354 -15.65 15.23 -13.23
N LEU A 355 -15.76 14.17 -12.46
CA LEU A 355 -16.10 12.82 -12.91
C LEU A 355 -17.55 12.50 -12.56
N ILE A 356 -18.40 12.29 -13.58
CA ILE A 356 -19.79 11.87 -13.42
C ILE A 356 -19.87 10.35 -13.53
N ILE A 357 -20.12 9.67 -12.41
CA ILE A 357 -20.21 8.22 -12.36
C ILE A 357 -21.68 7.77 -12.53
N SER A 358 -21.92 6.94 -13.52
CA SER A 358 -23.22 6.31 -13.76
C SER A 358 -23.13 4.78 -13.82
N GLY A 359 -24.23 4.08 -13.67
CA GLY A 359 -24.28 2.63 -13.63
C GLY A 359 -25.34 2.11 -12.66
N PRO A 360 -25.45 0.79 -12.44
CA PRO A 360 -26.42 0.20 -11.53
C PRO A 360 -26.15 0.61 -10.05
N ASN A 361 -27.22 0.66 -9.21
CA ASN A 361 -27.05 1.04 -7.80
C ASN A 361 -26.13 0.09 -7.03
N ALA A 362 -26.23 -1.21 -7.28
CA ALA A 362 -25.34 -2.22 -6.70
C ALA A 362 -23.95 -2.27 -7.35
N GLY A 363 -23.61 -1.34 -8.26
CA GLY A 363 -22.33 -1.30 -8.97
C GLY A 363 -21.16 -0.74 -8.20
N GLY A 364 -21.36 -0.17 -6.98
CA GLY A 364 -20.31 0.39 -6.15
C GLY A 364 -20.04 1.88 -6.34
N LYS A 365 -20.98 2.65 -6.92
CA LYS A 365 -20.85 4.12 -7.14
C LYS A 365 -20.54 4.87 -5.85
N SER A 366 -21.36 4.70 -4.82
CA SER A 366 -21.17 5.36 -3.52
C SER A 366 -19.90 4.91 -2.80
N VAL A 367 -19.45 3.67 -3.05
CA VAL A 367 -18.17 3.17 -2.53
C VAL A 367 -17.00 3.87 -3.20
N CYS A 368 -17.02 4.09 -4.53
CA CYS A 368 -15.99 4.87 -5.22
C CYS A 368 -15.88 6.26 -4.63
N LEU A 369 -17.01 6.93 -4.44
CA LEU A 369 -17.09 8.28 -3.89
C LEU A 369 -16.56 8.36 -2.46
N LYS A 370 -16.99 7.43 -1.58
CA LYS A 370 -16.46 7.32 -0.22
C LYS A 370 -14.96 6.98 -0.20
N THR A 371 -14.50 6.17 -1.14
CA THR A 371 -13.05 5.86 -1.26
C THR A 371 -12.25 7.12 -1.52
N VAL A 372 -12.69 7.95 -2.48
CA VAL A 372 -12.00 9.21 -2.77
C VAL A 372 -11.99 10.14 -1.57
N GLY A 373 -13.15 10.34 -0.91
CA GLY A 373 -13.25 11.19 0.26
C GLY A 373 -12.38 10.71 1.44
N LEU A 374 -12.45 9.42 1.75
CA LEU A 374 -11.70 8.85 2.87
C LEU A 374 -10.18 8.89 2.62
N LEU A 375 -9.72 8.46 1.45
CA LEU A 375 -8.27 8.41 1.16
C LEU A 375 -7.66 9.81 1.07
N GLN A 376 -8.37 10.78 0.45
CA GLN A 376 -7.90 12.17 0.39
C GLN A 376 -7.83 12.80 1.78
N TYR A 377 -8.82 12.54 2.62
CA TYR A 377 -8.82 13.04 4.00
C TYR A 377 -7.73 12.38 4.85
N MET A 378 -7.56 11.03 4.74
CA MET A 378 -6.47 10.31 5.39
C MET A 378 -5.11 10.90 5.03
N LEU A 379 -4.85 11.11 3.74
CA LEU A 379 -3.60 11.67 3.26
C LEU A 379 -3.31 13.04 3.87
N GLN A 380 -4.29 13.93 3.86
CA GLN A 380 -4.16 15.30 4.38
C GLN A 380 -4.17 15.37 5.92
N CYS A 381 -4.44 14.25 6.61
CA CYS A 381 -4.13 14.03 8.02
C CYS A 381 -2.74 13.38 8.23
N GLY A 382 -1.93 13.24 7.19
CA GLY A 382 -0.60 12.62 7.25
C GLY A 382 -0.64 11.11 7.49
N LEU A 383 -1.63 10.43 6.92
CA LEU A 383 -1.75 8.96 6.93
C LEU A 383 -1.40 8.42 5.56
N SER A 384 -0.64 7.33 5.52
CA SER A 384 -0.41 6.54 4.32
C SER A 384 -1.74 6.00 3.77
N ILE A 385 -1.86 5.88 2.44
CA ILE A 385 -3.08 5.41 1.78
C ILE A 385 -2.82 4.16 0.94
N PRO A 386 -3.78 3.23 0.86
CA PRO A 386 -3.64 1.99 0.10
C PRO A 386 -3.84 2.21 -1.41
N VAL A 387 -2.79 2.66 -2.07
CA VAL A 387 -2.70 2.89 -3.52
C VAL A 387 -1.43 2.25 -4.09
N SER A 388 -1.26 2.25 -5.42
CA SER A 388 -0.01 1.80 -6.05
C SER A 388 1.09 2.87 -5.92
N GLU A 389 2.35 2.46 -5.87
CA GLU A 389 3.55 3.33 -5.82
C GLU A 389 3.62 4.37 -6.96
N ARG A 390 2.91 4.14 -8.06
CA ARG A 390 2.87 5.06 -9.20
C ARG A 390 1.79 6.13 -9.07
N SER A 391 1.01 6.09 -8.02
CA SER A 391 -0.07 7.05 -7.79
C SER A 391 0.51 8.40 -7.39
N LYS A 392 -0.11 9.46 -7.91
CA LYS A 392 0.19 10.84 -7.55
C LYS A 392 -1.06 11.49 -6.97
N THR A 393 -0.86 12.43 -6.09
CA THR A 393 -1.97 13.09 -5.44
C THR A 393 -1.64 14.55 -5.16
N GLY A 394 -2.66 15.38 -5.22
CA GLY A 394 -2.55 16.81 -4.87
C GLY A 394 -3.24 17.12 -3.57
N ILE A 395 -3.07 18.37 -3.13
CA ILE A 395 -3.68 18.91 -1.94
C ILE A 395 -4.93 19.72 -2.31
N PHE A 396 -6.01 19.52 -1.57
CA PHE A 396 -7.23 20.32 -1.67
C PHE A 396 -7.38 21.19 -0.43
N GLN A 397 -7.77 22.44 -0.64
CA GLN A 397 -8.08 23.36 0.49
C GLN A 397 -9.41 23.01 1.12
N ASN A 398 -10.36 22.54 0.30
CA ASN A 398 -11.71 22.22 0.75
C ASN A 398 -12.11 20.82 0.28
N ILE A 399 -12.70 20.04 1.19
CA ILE A 399 -13.36 18.77 0.85
C ILE A 399 -14.81 18.88 1.27
N MET A 400 -15.73 18.73 0.33
CA MET A 400 -17.16 18.90 0.56
C MET A 400 -17.91 17.67 0.10
N ILE A 401 -18.77 17.12 0.96
CA ILE A 401 -19.53 15.91 0.65
C ILE A 401 -21.03 16.09 0.84
N ASP A 402 -21.79 15.44 -0.03
CA ASP A 402 -23.22 15.21 0.10
C ASP A 402 -23.50 13.72 -0.15
N ILE A 403 -23.41 12.91 0.93
CA ILE A 403 -23.51 11.47 0.89
C ILE A 403 -24.48 10.99 1.96
N GLY A 404 -25.41 10.10 1.56
CA GLY A 404 -26.36 9.46 2.43
C GLY A 404 -27.61 10.30 2.68
N ASP A 405 -28.70 9.62 3.04
CA ASP A 405 -29.99 10.25 3.37
C ASP A 405 -29.93 10.90 4.74
N GLU A 406 -30.04 12.22 4.79
CA GLU A 406 -30.20 12.96 6.04
C GLU A 406 -31.67 12.89 6.47
N GLN A 407 -32.09 11.73 6.96
CA GLN A 407 -33.35 11.62 7.71
C GLN A 407 -33.07 11.98 9.18
N SER A 408 -32.88 13.26 9.49
CA SER A 408 -32.87 13.68 10.87
C SER A 408 -34.33 13.92 11.31
N LEU A 409 -34.77 13.16 12.29
CA LEU A 409 -36.07 13.36 12.93
C LEU A 409 -36.21 14.73 13.61
N GLU A 410 -35.11 15.48 13.71
CA GLU A 410 -35.06 16.80 14.36
C GLU A 410 -35.25 17.98 13.37
N ASN A 411 -35.03 17.73 12.05
CA ASN A 411 -35.28 18.76 11.03
C ASN A 411 -36.38 18.30 10.10
N ASP A 412 -37.49 18.99 10.05
CA ASP A 412 -38.67 18.77 9.17
C ASP A 412 -38.35 18.97 7.66
N LEU A 413 -37.07 18.98 7.27
CA LEU A 413 -36.64 19.13 5.89
C LEU A 413 -36.73 17.81 5.17
N SER A 414 -37.38 17.75 4.02
CA SER A 414 -37.33 16.60 3.13
C SER A 414 -35.91 16.35 2.65
N THR A 415 -35.55 15.10 2.35
CA THR A 415 -34.24 14.70 1.82
C THR A 415 -33.75 15.62 0.68
N TYR A 416 -34.66 16.01 -0.22
CA TYR A 416 -34.33 16.94 -1.31
C TYR A 416 -33.95 18.35 -0.83
N SER A 417 -34.66 18.89 0.17
CA SER A 417 -34.32 20.19 0.71
C SER A 417 -32.96 20.23 1.40
N SER A 418 -32.59 19.13 2.07
CA SER A 418 -31.27 18.97 2.69
C SER A 418 -30.17 18.94 1.63
N HIS A 419 -30.35 18.18 0.54
CA HIS A 419 -29.42 18.18 -0.60
C HIS A 419 -29.26 19.58 -1.22
N LEU A 420 -30.36 20.30 -1.44
CA LEU A 420 -30.30 21.68 -1.97
C LEU A 420 -29.59 22.65 -1.03
N LEU A 421 -29.75 22.50 0.28
CA LEU A 421 -29.06 23.31 1.28
C LEU A 421 -27.56 23.04 1.24
N ASN A 422 -27.15 21.74 1.17
CA ASN A 422 -25.76 21.35 1.03
C ASN A 422 -25.16 21.93 -0.27
N MET A 423 -25.83 21.81 -1.41
CA MET A 423 -25.39 22.38 -2.69
C MET A 423 -25.27 23.91 -2.64
N LYS A 424 -26.20 24.59 -1.98
CA LYS A 424 -26.11 26.03 -1.77
C LYS A 424 -24.86 26.41 -0.99
N ASN A 425 -24.51 25.68 0.06
CA ASN A 425 -23.31 25.93 0.85
C ASN A 425 -22.03 25.58 0.05
N MET A 426 -22.03 24.47 -0.68
CA MET A 426 -20.93 24.09 -1.56
C MET A 426 -20.68 25.14 -2.64
N MET A 427 -21.72 25.62 -3.35
CA MET A 427 -21.59 26.68 -4.37
C MET A 427 -21.04 27.98 -3.84
N LYS A 428 -21.25 28.31 -2.55
CA LYS A 428 -20.71 29.52 -1.94
C LYS A 428 -19.21 29.42 -1.66
N ALA A 429 -18.72 28.24 -1.32
CA ALA A 429 -17.37 28.04 -0.83
C ALA A 429 -16.45 27.35 -1.87
N ALA A 430 -17.01 26.76 -2.94
CA ALA A 430 -16.23 26.06 -3.95
C ALA A 430 -15.36 27.00 -4.79
N ASN A 431 -14.13 26.58 -5.04
CA ASN A 431 -13.14 27.22 -5.89
C ASN A 431 -12.28 26.15 -6.60
N GLY A 432 -11.24 26.57 -7.31
CA GLY A 432 -10.30 25.67 -8.00
C GLY A 432 -9.54 24.68 -7.11
N ASP A 433 -9.49 24.93 -5.80
CA ASP A 433 -8.81 24.07 -4.81
C ASP A 433 -9.80 23.22 -3.99
N THR A 434 -11.03 23.06 -4.51
CA THR A 434 -12.12 22.34 -3.82
C THR A 434 -12.41 21.03 -4.52
N ILE A 435 -12.53 19.92 -3.74
CA ILE A 435 -13.10 18.66 -4.22
C ILE A 435 -14.51 18.48 -3.66
N ILE A 436 -15.46 18.15 -4.55
CA ILE A 436 -16.87 17.98 -4.24
C ILE A 436 -17.25 16.52 -4.50
N LEU A 437 -17.89 15.88 -3.53
CA LEU A 437 -18.30 14.48 -3.60
C LEU A 437 -19.81 14.41 -3.36
N ILE A 438 -20.60 14.17 -4.42
CA ILE A 438 -22.06 14.16 -4.34
C ILE A 438 -22.60 12.81 -4.79
N ASP A 439 -23.36 12.15 -3.93
CA ASP A 439 -24.05 10.90 -4.26
C ASP A 439 -25.48 11.16 -4.74
N GLU A 440 -25.92 10.41 -5.73
CA GLU A 440 -27.27 10.47 -6.32
C GLU A 440 -27.75 11.89 -6.68
N PHE A 441 -26.90 12.66 -7.34
CA PHE A 441 -27.10 14.08 -7.64
C PHE A 441 -28.41 14.37 -8.37
N GLY A 442 -29.24 15.23 -7.76
CA GLY A 442 -30.50 15.69 -8.28
C GLY A 442 -31.74 14.83 -7.91
N THR A 443 -31.54 13.71 -7.20
CA THR A 443 -32.65 12.82 -6.75
C THR A 443 -33.50 13.45 -5.62
N GLY A 444 -34.65 12.83 -5.36
CA GLY A 444 -35.55 13.24 -4.24
C GLY A 444 -36.70 14.18 -4.65
N THR A 445 -36.81 14.53 -5.95
CA THR A 445 -37.93 15.32 -6.49
C THR A 445 -38.35 14.81 -7.86
N GLU A 446 -39.29 15.52 -8.53
CA GLU A 446 -39.69 15.23 -9.90
C GLU A 446 -38.46 15.20 -10.84
N PRO A 447 -38.26 14.12 -11.62
CA PRO A 447 -37.04 13.89 -12.39
C PRO A 447 -36.65 15.00 -13.37
N GLY A 448 -37.62 15.63 -14.00
CA GLY A 448 -37.39 16.73 -14.96
C GLY A 448 -36.82 17.97 -14.29
N ILE A 449 -37.42 18.38 -13.19
CA ILE A 449 -37.00 19.55 -12.42
C ILE A 449 -35.70 19.28 -11.67
N GLY A 450 -35.60 18.12 -11.00
CA GLY A 450 -34.39 17.72 -10.28
C GLY A 450 -33.17 17.67 -11.18
N GLY A 451 -33.32 17.07 -12.39
CA GLY A 451 -32.27 17.03 -13.39
C GLY A 451 -31.84 18.39 -13.89
N ALA A 452 -32.79 19.31 -14.15
CA ALA A 452 -32.48 20.65 -14.62
C ALA A 452 -31.76 21.51 -13.56
N ILE A 453 -32.16 21.39 -12.30
CA ILE A 453 -31.47 22.09 -11.18
C ILE A 453 -30.06 21.53 -11.01
N ALA A 454 -29.89 20.19 -11.03
CA ALA A 454 -28.61 19.56 -10.93
C ALA A 454 -27.64 19.99 -12.05
N GLU A 455 -28.13 20.09 -13.29
CA GLU A 455 -27.35 20.58 -14.42
C GLU A 455 -26.89 22.03 -14.24
N ALA A 456 -27.78 22.91 -13.77
CA ALA A 456 -27.46 24.30 -13.52
C ALA A 456 -26.42 24.47 -12.36
N VAL A 457 -26.54 23.65 -11.31
CA VAL A 457 -25.56 23.59 -10.21
C VAL A 457 -24.21 23.07 -10.68
N LEU A 458 -24.20 22.02 -11.52
CA LEU A 458 -22.99 21.47 -12.13
C LEU A 458 -22.28 22.51 -12.99
N ASP A 459 -22.98 23.25 -13.82
CA ASP A 459 -22.44 24.36 -14.63
C ASP A 459 -21.77 25.42 -13.73
N LYS A 460 -22.38 25.70 -12.57
CA LYS A 460 -21.81 26.64 -11.58
C LYS A 460 -20.48 26.10 -11.02
N PHE A 461 -20.38 24.81 -10.67
CA PHE A 461 -19.14 24.20 -10.21
C PHE A 461 -18.06 24.19 -11.29
N CYS A 462 -18.43 23.94 -12.53
CA CYS A 462 -17.51 24.03 -13.68
C CYS A 462 -16.94 25.45 -13.85
N LYS A 463 -17.76 26.49 -13.73
CA LYS A 463 -17.33 27.90 -13.78
C LYS A 463 -16.41 28.28 -12.63
N GLN A 464 -16.57 27.64 -11.45
CA GLN A 464 -15.72 27.81 -10.29
C GLN A 464 -14.44 26.99 -10.36
N GLN A 465 -14.24 26.20 -11.43
CA GLN A 465 -13.09 25.29 -11.64
C GLN A 465 -12.94 24.21 -10.57
N ALA A 466 -14.02 23.86 -9.86
CA ALA A 466 -13.98 22.86 -8.81
C ALA A 466 -13.70 21.46 -9.36
N TYR A 467 -13.05 20.65 -8.55
CA TYR A 467 -12.89 19.19 -8.78
C TYR A 467 -14.07 18.46 -8.16
N GLY A 468 -14.39 17.27 -8.69
CA GLY A 468 -15.47 16.51 -8.08
C GLY A 468 -15.66 15.12 -8.60
N VAL A 469 -16.32 14.29 -7.77
CA VAL A 469 -16.86 12.99 -8.15
C VAL A 469 -18.35 13.00 -7.83
N ILE A 470 -19.17 12.80 -8.84
CA ILE A 470 -20.61 12.93 -8.74
C ILE A 470 -21.27 11.66 -9.26
N THR A 471 -22.15 11.05 -8.49
CA THR A 471 -22.94 9.92 -9.00
C THR A 471 -24.33 10.40 -9.43
N THR A 472 -24.86 9.85 -10.50
CA THR A 472 -26.19 10.22 -10.99
C THR A 472 -26.85 9.13 -11.82
N HIS A 473 -28.18 9.20 -11.86
CA HIS A 473 -29.03 8.42 -12.78
C HIS A 473 -29.53 9.25 -13.95
N TYR A 474 -29.38 10.57 -13.90
CA TYR A 474 -29.93 11.49 -14.91
C TYR A 474 -29.12 11.51 -16.21
N GLN A 475 -29.83 11.44 -17.32
CA GLN A 475 -29.20 11.44 -18.65
C GLN A 475 -28.69 12.80 -19.09
N ASN A 476 -29.40 13.89 -18.73
CA ASN A 476 -28.98 15.25 -19.05
C ASN A 476 -27.59 15.53 -18.49
N LEU A 477 -27.26 15.07 -17.28
CA LEU A 477 -25.94 15.23 -16.70
C LEU A 477 -24.85 14.40 -17.44
N LYS A 478 -25.20 13.23 -17.97
CA LYS A 478 -24.29 12.45 -18.82
C LYS A 478 -24.01 13.17 -20.15
N HIS A 479 -25.02 13.76 -20.76
CA HIS A 479 -24.87 14.57 -21.98
C HIS A 479 -24.12 15.89 -21.72
N PHE A 480 -24.31 16.48 -20.53
CA PHE A 480 -23.55 17.66 -20.10
C PHE A 480 -22.03 17.37 -20.13
N ALA A 481 -21.59 16.21 -19.62
CA ALA A 481 -20.20 15.81 -19.66
C ALA A 481 -19.62 15.65 -21.07
N ASP A 482 -20.43 15.29 -22.05
CA ASP A 482 -19.99 15.15 -23.46
C ASP A 482 -19.84 16.50 -24.16
N SER A 483 -20.46 17.57 -23.63
CA SER A 483 -20.52 18.91 -24.24
C SER A 483 -19.68 19.97 -23.52
N HIS A 484 -19.18 19.69 -22.31
CA HIS A 484 -18.47 20.68 -21.49
C HIS A 484 -17.05 20.22 -21.17
N GLU A 485 -16.08 21.09 -21.37
CA GLU A 485 -14.69 20.86 -21.00
C GLU A 485 -14.52 20.81 -19.48
N GLY A 486 -13.64 19.91 -19.01
CA GLY A 486 -13.39 19.71 -17.58
C GLY A 486 -14.31 18.70 -16.91
N VAL A 487 -15.34 18.18 -17.62
CA VAL A 487 -16.24 17.14 -17.10
C VAL A 487 -16.08 15.86 -17.90
N VAL A 488 -16.05 14.73 -17.23
CA VAL A 488 -15.87 13.42 -17.90
C VAL A 488 -16.88 12.40 -17.35
N ASN A 489 -17.44 11.61 -18.25
CA ASN A 489 -18.28 10.48 -17.88
C ASN A 489 -17.46 9.29 -17.36
N GLY A 490 -17.99 8.58 -16.36
CA GLY A 490 -17.49 7.31 -15.83
C GLY A 490 -18.61 6.28 -15.72
N ALA A 491 -18.30 5.05 -16.07
CA ALA A 491 -19.23 3.93 -16.02
C ALA A 491 -18.78 2.89 -15.00
N MET A 492 -19.65 2.49 -14.08
CA MET A 492 -19.46 1.26 -13.30
C MET A 492 -19.77 0.06 -14.20
N LEU A 493 -18.79 -0.82 -14.33
CA LEU A 493 -18.89 -1.97 -15.23
C LEU A 493 -19.76 -3.08 -14.64
N TYR A 494 -20.52 -3.73 -15.51
CA TYR A 494 -21.45 -4.80 -15.17
C TYR A 494 -21.30 -5.95 -16.15
N ASP A 495 -21.18 -7.17 -15.64
CA ASP A 495 -21.19 -8.37 -16.46
C ASP A 495 -22.62 -8.80 -16.76
N ARG A 496 -23.00 -8.75 -18.06
CA ARG A 496 -24.32 -9.12 -18.51
C ARG A 496 -24.56 -10.63 -18.56
N HIS A 497 -23.51 -11.42 -18.80
CA HIS A 497 -23.62 -12.87 -18.87
C HIS A 497 -23.83 -13.48 -17.49
N GLU A 498 -23.01 -13.06 -16.53
CA GLU A 498 -23.16 -13.50 -15.15
C GLU A 498 -24.15 -12.66 -14.34
N MET A 499 -24.67 -11.57 -14.94
CA MET A 499 -25.55 -10.62 -14.25
C MET A 499 -24.98 -10.11 -12.91
N LYS A 500 -23.67 -9.78 -12.88
CA LYS A 500 -22.95 -9.35 -11.69
C LYS A 500 -22.27 -8.00 -11.88
N ALA A 501 -22.21 -7.20 -10.82
CA ALA A 501 -21.38 -5.99 -10.80
C ALA A 501 -19.90 -6.38 -10.76
N LEU A 502 -19.10 -5.76 -11.63
CA LEU A 502 -17.66 -5.94 -11.66
C LEU A 502 -16.93 -4.99 -10.70
N PHE A 503 -17.62 -4.01 -10.14
CA PHE A 503 -17.08 -2.99 -9.24
C PHE A 503 -15.88 -2.22 -9.80
N GLN A 504 -15.76 -2.16 -11.12
CA GLN A 504 -14.67 -1.49 -11.81
C GLN A 504 -15.20 -0.22 -12.48
N LEU A 505 -14.43 0.86 -12.36
CA LEU A 505 -14.73 2.15 -12.99
C LEU A 505 -14.04 2.26 -14.36
N ALA A 506 -14.78 2.62 -15.39
CA ALA A 506 -14.25 2.96 -16.70
C ALA A 506 -14.51 4.43 -17.02
N ILE A 507 -13.46 5.25 -17.02
CA ILE A 507 -13.52 6.69 -17.28
C ILE A 507 -13.59 6.95 -18.81
N GLY A 508 -14.32 8.01 -19.20
CA GLY A 508 -14.48 8.44 -20.60
C GLY A 508 -15.76 7.91 -21.28
N ARG A 509 -16.72 7.39 -20.51
CA ARG A 509 -17.99 6.86 -21.04
C ARG A 509 -19.12 6.95 -20.03
N PRO A 510 -20.36 7.21 -20.45
CA PRO A 510 -21.52 7.08 -19.61
C PRO A 510 -21.86 5.59 -19.35
N GLY A 511 -22.33 5.29 -18.15
CA GLY A 511 -22.83 3.97 -17.75
C GLY A 511 -24.33 3.82 -17.99
N SER A 512 -24.78 2.57 -18.22
CA SER A 512 -26.19 2.19 -18.22
C SER A 512 -26.65 1.81 -16.80
N SER A 513 -27.95 1.99 -16.53
CA SER A 513 -28.56 1.58 -15.27
C SER A 513 -28.82 0.07 -15.17
N PHE A 514 -28.82 -0.65 -16.31
CA PHE A 514 -29.14 -2.08 -16.40
C PHE A 514 -30.48 -2.47 -15.74
N ALA A 515 -31.45 -1.55 -15.70
CA ALA A 515 -32.70 -1.73 -14.98
C ALA A 515 -33.50 -2.91 -15.52
N ILE A 516 -33.55 -3.08 -16.85
CA ILE A 516 -34.25 -4.17 -17.52
C ILE A 516 -33.59 -5.53 -17.21
N GLU A 517 -32.28 -5.61 -17.28
CA GLU A 517 -31.50 -6.81 -16.97
C GLU A 517 -31.66 -7.21 -15.50
N ILE A 518 -31.68 -6.25 -14.61
CA ILE A 518 -31.90 -6.47 -13.16
C ILE A 518 -33.32 -6.93 -12.92
N ALA A 519 -34.35 -6.33 -13.55
CA ALA A 519 -35.72 -6.75 -13.46
C ALA A 519 -35.91 -8.22 -13.90
N ARG A 520 -35.27 -8.61 -15.01
CA ARG A 520 -35.26 -10.01 -15.50
C ARG A 520 -34.59 -10.96 -14.51
N LYS A 521 -33.48 -10.56 -13.91
CA LYS A 521 -32.75 -11.36 -12.88
C LYS A 521 -33.57 -11.59 -11.63
N ILE A 522 -34.34 -10.58 -11.19
CA ILE A 522 -35.23 -10.69 -10.03
C ILE A 522 -36.45 -11.58 -10.32
N GLY A 523 -36.75 -11.85 -11.61
CA GLY A 523 -37.82 -12.72 -12.04
C GLY A 523 -39.15 -11.99 -12.30
N LEU A 524 -39.12 -10.70 -12.72
CA LEU A 524 -40.30 -10.03 -13.21
C LEU A 524 -40.80 -10.77 -14.47
N PRO A 525 -42.15 -10.89 -14.65
CA PRO A 525 -42.72 -11.50 -15.84
C PRO A 525 -42.24 -10.84 -17.14
N GLU A 526 -41.86 -11.63 -18.13
CA GLU A 526 -41.33 -11.12 -19.41
C GLU A 526 -42.31 -10.20 -20.15
N GLU A 527 -43.62 -10.41 -19.96
CA GLU A 527 -44.69 -9.55 -20.50
C GLU A 527 -44.56 -8.12 -19.95
N VAL A 528 -44.34 -7.94 -18.63
CA VAL A 528 -44.17 -6.65 -17.98
C VAL A 528 -42.86 -5.98 -18.43
N ILE A 529 -41.79 -6.78 -18.58
CA ILE A 529 -40.49 -6.28 -19.05
C ILE A 529 -40.58 -5.80 -20.50
N LYS A 530 -41.33 -6.54 -21.34
CA LYS A 530 -41.57 -6.17 -22.73
C LYS A 530 -42.41 -4.90 -22.86
N GLU A 531 -43.50 -4.80 -22.11
CA GLU A 531 -44.36 -3.61 -22.08
C GLU A 531 -43.58 -2.38 -21.58
N ALA A 532 -42.78 -2.51 -20.52
CA ALA A 532 -41.90 -1.44 -20.06
C ALA A 532 -40.87 -1.04 -21.14
N SER A 533 -40.34 -2.00 -21.86
CA SER A 533 -39.40 -1.76 -22.98
C SER A 533 -40.04 -1.03 -24.14
N ASP A 534 -41.29 -1.35 -24.46
CA ASP A 534 -42.09 -0.71 -25.52
C ASP A 534 -42.47 0.74 -25.13
N ILE A 535 -42.76 1.00 -23.86
CA ILE A 535 -43.02 2.36 -23.32
C ILE A 535 -41.76 3.25 -23.42
N VAL A 536 -40.58 2.71 -23.08
CA VAL A 536 -39.29 3.45 -23.12
C VAL A 536 -38.83 3.70 -24.56
N GLY A 537 -39.23 2.84 -25.50
CA GLY A 537 -38.86 2.90 -26.91
C GLY A 537 -37.65 2.04 -27.26
N SER A 538 -37.80 1.28 -28.36
CA SER A 538 -36.80 0.31 -28.84
C SER A 538 -35.48 0.97 -29.30
N GLU A 539 -35.51 2.18 -29.83
CA GLU A 539 -34.32 2.93 -30.29
C GLU A 539 -33.41 3.27 -29.08
N TYR A 540 -34.00 3.59 -27.96
CA TYR A 540 -33.24 3.91 -26.72
C TYR A 540 -32.48 2.70 -26.18
N ILE A 541 -33.16 1.54 -26.16
CA ILE A 541 -32.59 0.26 -25.69
C ILE A 541 -31.51 -0.25 -26.64
N GLN A 542 -31.69 -0.09 -27.98
CA GLN A 542 -30.68 -0.47 -28.95
C GLN A 542 -29.45 0.44 -28.92
N SER A 543 -29.61 1.76 -28.76
CA SER A 543 -28.51 2.70 -28.62
C SER A 543 -27.66 2.40 -27.40
N ASP A 544 -28.30 2.07 -26.25
CA ASP A 544 -27.60 1.69 -25.03
C ASP A 544 -26.84 0.35 -25.19
N LYS A 545 -27.41 -0.62 -25.91
CA LYS A 545 -26.75 -1.89 -26.27
C LYS A 545 -25.53 -1.67 -27.18
N TYR A 546 -25.67 -0.85 -28.22
CA TYR A 546 -24.59 -0.59 -29.19
C TYR A 546 -23.38 0.12 -28.55
N LEU A 547 -23.64 1.11 -27.72
CA LEU A 547 -22.60 1.81 -26.97
C LEU A 547 -21.82 0.84 -26.07
N GLN A 548 -22.50 -0.15 -25.51
CA GLN A 548 -21.89 -1.11 -24.60
C GLN A 548 -21.03 -2.17 -25.31
N ASP A 549 -21.40 -2.59 -26.53
CA ASP A 549 -20.60 -3.54 -27.32
C ASP A 549 -19.30 -2.88 -27.80
N ILE A 550 -19.34 -1.61 -28.23
CA ILE A 550 -18.14 -0.82 -28.54
C ILE A 550 -17.23 -0.70 -27.31
N VAL A 551 -17.82 -0.57 -26.11
CA VAL A 551 -17.13 -0.50 -24.83
C VAL A 551 -16.35 -1.78 -24.54
N ARG A 552 -16.95 -2.95 -24.78
CA ARG A 552 -16.32 -4.25 -24.58
C ARG A 552 -15.11 -4.46 -25.48
N ASP A 553 -15.26 -4.14 -26.77
CA ASP A 553 -14.20 -4.32 -27.77
C ASP A 553 -12.99 -3.41 -27.50
N LYS A 554 -13.24 -2.15 -27.12
CA LYS A 554 -12.16 -1.22 -26.76
C LYS A 554 -11.40 -1.70 -25.51
N ARG A 555 -12.09 -2.23 -24.48
CA ARG A 555 -11.47 -2.75 -23.25
C ARG A 555 -10.63 -3.99 -23.52
N TYR A 556 -11.11 -4.90 -24.37
CA TYR A 556 -10.33 -6.05 -24.80
C TYR A 556 -9.00 -5.59 -25.41
N TRP A 557 -9.05 -4.57 -26.28
CA TRP A 557 -7.85 -4.03 -26.91
C TRP A 557 -6.97 -3.23 -25.96
N GLU A 558 -7.54 -2.50 -25.00
CA GLU A 558 -6.81 -1.77 -23.96
C GLU A 558 -6.09 -2.73 -23.00
N ASN A 559 -6.76 -3.75 -22.53
CA ASN A 559 -6.15 -4.80 -21.69
C ASN A 559 -5.02 -5.55 -22.46
N LYS A 560 -5.25 -5.84 -23.73
CA LYS A 560 -4.23 -6.48 -24.57
C LYS A 560 -3.01 -5.55 -24.78
N ARG A 561 -3.24 -4.26 -24.95
CA ARG A 561 -2.18 -3.24 -25.05
C ARG A 561 -1.41 -3.10 -23.71
N GLN A 562 -2.10 -3.07 -22.57
CA GLN A 562 -1.47 -3.02 -21.26
C GLN A 562 -0.64 -4.28 -20.99
N ASN A 563 -1.16 -5.45 -21.31
CA ASN A 563 -0.41 -6.72 -21.20
C ASN A 563 0.84 -6.76 -22.10
N ILE A 564 0.74 -6.21 -23.31
CA ILE A 564 1.89 -6.08 -24.21
C ILE A 564 2.92 -5.11 -23.62
N HIS A 565 2.47 -3.97 -23.12
CA HIS A 565 3.35 -2.97 -22.49
C HIS A 565 4.00 -3.48 -21.20
N GLN A 566 3.27 -4.27 -20.42
CA GLN A 566 3.84 -4.94 -19.26
C GLN A 566 4.90 -5.97 -19.65
N ARG A 567 4.65 -6.79 -20.68
CA ARG A 567 5.64 -7.74 -21.21
C ARG A 567 6.86 -7.05 -21.82
N GLU A 568 6.68 -5.90 -22.47
CA GLU A 568 7.80 -5.08 -22.97
C GLU A 568 8.66 -4.57 -21.80
N LYS A 569 8.05 -4.07 -20.71
CA LYS A 569 8.76 -3.65 -19.50
C LYS A 569 9.49 -4.79 -18.78
N ASP A 570 8.86 -5.96 -18.69
CA ASP A 570 9.49 -7.13 -18.06
C ASP A 570 10.66 -7.62 -18.93
N MET A 571 10.56 -7.49 -20.24
CA MET A 571 11.66 -7.78 -21.16
C MET A 571 12.81 -6.76 -21.06
N GLU A 572 12.48 -5.47 -20.88
CA GLU A 572 13.49 -4.42 -20.63
C GLU A 572 14.21 -4.64 -19.29
N LYS A 573 13.48 -4.97 -18.21
CA LYS A 573 14.10 -5.33 -16.92
C LYS A 573 15.01 -6.56 -17.03
N THR A 574 14.59 -7.55 -17.82
CA THR A 574 15.38 -8.76 -18.03
C THR A 574 16.65 -8.45 -18.85
N ILE A 575 16.56 -7.58 -19.84
CA ILE A 575 17.70 -7.10 -20.64
C ILE A 575 18.66 -6.30 -19.75
N SER A 576 18.15 -5.38 -18.94
CA SER A 576 18.98 -4.59 -18.01
C SER A 576 19.69 -5.49 -16.98
N LYS A 577 19.03 -6.53 -16.48
CA LYS A 577 19.65 -7.51 -15.58
C LYS A 577 20.78 -8.28 -16.29
N TYR A 578 20.56 -8.73 -17.52
CA TYR A 578 21.61 -9.40 -18.30
C TYR A 578 22.77 -8.46 -18.66
N GLU A 579 22.51 -7.17 -18.87
CA GLU A 579 23.56 -6.15 -19.08
C GLU A 579 24.43 -5.99 -17.83
N SER A 580 23.81 -5.89 -16.64
CA SER A 580 24.51 -5.89 -15.35
C SER A 580 25.33 -7.16 -15.11
N ASP A 581 24.75 -8.32 -15.38
CA ASP A 581 25.44 -9.61 -15.23
C ASP A 581 26.65 -9.72 -16.17
N ILE A 582 26.58 -9.15 -17.37
CA ILE A 582 27.71 -9.10 -18.32
C ILE A 582 28.81 -8.16 -17.82
N GLU A 583 28.47 -6.99 -17.28
CA GLU A 583 29.46 -6.07 -16.69
C GLU A 583 30.19 -6.71 -15.50
N ASP A 584 29.48 -7.44 -14.66
CA ASP A 584 30.07 -8.15 -13.51
C ASP A 584 30.97 -9.30 -13.95
N ILE A 585 30.60 -10.02 -15.01
CA ILE A 585 31.46 -11.05 -15.63
C ILE A 585 32.73 -10.42 -16.24
N GLU A 586 32.61 -9.27 -16.91
CA GLU A 586 33.78 -8.56 -17.45
C GLU A 586 34.70 -8.03 -16.34
N ARG A 587 34.16 -7.53 -15.23
CA ARG A 587 34.94 -7.12 -14.05
C ARG A 587 35.68 -8.31 -13.43
N SER A 588 34.96 -9.43 -13.24
CA SER A 588 35.53 -10.67 -12.70
C SER A 588 36.63 -11.23 -13.61
N ARG A 589 36.41 -11.18 -14.93
CA ARG A 589 37.44 -11.57 -15.92
C ARG A 589 38.70 -10.71 -15.83
N LYS A 590 38.53 -9.38 -15.71
CA LYS A 590 39.69 -8.47 -15.53
C LYS A 590 40.42 -8.75 -14.23
N ALA A 591 39.72 -9.03 -13.15
CA ALA A 591 40.33 -9.38 -11.87
C ALA A 591 41.09 -10.72 -11.92
N ILE A 592 40.51 -11.74 -12.56
CA ILE A 592 41.15 -13.05 -12.76
C ILE A 592 42.40 -12.93 -13.64
N LEU A 593 42.34 -12.17 -14.76
CA LEU A 593 43.48 -11.93 -15.62
C LEU A 593 44.60 -11.15 -14.92
N LYS A 594 44.24 -10.19 -14.06
CA LYS A 594 45.22 -9.47 -13.24
C LYS A 594 45.90 -10.40 -12.25
N LYS A 595 45.12 -11.23 -11.57
CA LYS A 595 45.65 -12.22 -10.61
C LYS A 595 46.55 -13.27 -11.29
N ALA A 596 46.12 -13.80 -12.44
CA ALA A 596 46.92 -14.71 -13.24
C ALA A 596 48.25 -14.08 -13.76
N LYS A 597 48.23 -12.78 -14.10
CA LYS A 597 49.44 -12.03 -14.46
C LYS A 597 50.39 -11.85 -13.27
N GLU A 598 49.84 -11.59 -12.08
CA GLU A 598 50.64 -11.45 -10.85
C GLU A 598 51.24 -12.80 -10.45
N GLU A 599 50.44 -13.90 -10.50
CA GLU A 599 50.95 -15.27 -10.25
C GLU A 599 51.99 -15.72 -11.26
N ALA A 600 51.81 -15.38 -12.55
CA ALA A 600 52.82 -15.67 -13.59
C ALA A 600 54.11 -14.87 -13.38
N ALA A 601 54.00 -13.60 -12.93
CA ALA A 601 55.18 -12.77 -12.61
C ALA A 601 55.94 -13.32 -11.38
N GLU A 602 55.20 -13.85 -10.38
CA GLU A 602 55.81 -14.45 -9.20
C GLU A 602 56.49 -15.78 -9.52
N LEU A 603 55.86 -16.60 -10.34
CA LEU A 603 56.45 -17.86 -10.88
C LEU A 603 57.72 -17.61 -11.72
N LEU A 604 57.71 -16.55 -12.53
CA LEU A 604 58.93 -16.13 -13.30
C LEU A 604 60.04 -15.65 -12.36
N LYS A 605 59.67 -14.97 -11.26
CA LYS A 605 60.63 -14.49 -10.25
C LYS A 605 61.21 -15.66 -9.44
N GLU A 606 60.41 -16.64 -9.08
CA GLU A 606 60.85 -17.91 -8.45
C GLU A 606 61.70 -18.74 -9.40
N SER A 607 61.28 -18.85 -10.65
CA SER A 607 62.06 -19.52 -11.69
C SER A 607 63.44 -18.89 -11.89
N ASN A 608 63.50 -17.55 -12.00
CA ASN A 608 64.80 -16.84 -12.12
C ASN A 608 65.68 -17.08 -10.88
N LYS A 609 65.08 -17.06 -9.67
CA LYS A 609 65.82 -17.34 -8.43
C LYS A 609 66.34 -18.80 -8.37
N LYS A 610 65.59 -19.79 -8.87
CA LYS A 610 66.03 -21.17 -8.99
C LYS A 610 67.12 -21.32 -10.01
N ILE A 611 67.04 -20.61 -11.15
CA ILE A 611 68.06 -20.57 -12.17
C ILE A 611 69.35 -19.91 -11.65
N GLU A 612 69.27 -18.80 -10.92
CA GLU A 612 70.44 -18.14 -10.31
C GLU A 612 71.11 -19.05 -9.25
N ASN A 613 70.30 -19.71 -8.41
CA ASN A 613 70.83 -20.67 -7.43
C ASN A 613 71.49 -21.87 -8.11
N ALA A 614 70.90 -22.43 -9.15
CA ALA A 614 71.47 -23.52 -9.92
C ALA A 614 72.78 -23.10 -10.61
N ILE A 615 72.82 -21.87 -11.15
CA ILE A 615 74.08 -21.34 -11.71
C ILE A 615 75.15 -21.14 -10.61
N ARG A 616 74.73 -20.77 -9.38
CA ARG A 616 75.64 -20.62 -8.24
C ARG A 616 76.19 -21.98 -7.77
N GLU A 617 75.33 -22.98 -7.65
CA GLU A 617 75.69 -24.36 -7.30
C GLU A 617 76.60 -25.00 -8.36
N ILE A 618 76.35 -24.73 -9.64
CA ILE A 618 77.24 -25.21 -10.73
C ILE A 618 78.63 -24.49 -10.68
N ARG A 619 78.68 -23.21 -10.18
CA ARG A 619 79.94 -22.47 -9.99
C ARG A 619 80.70 -22.86 -8.71
N GLU A 620 80.05 -23.28 -7.66
CA GLU A 620 80.58 -23.67 -6.38
C GLU A 620 80.98 -25.15 -6.34
N SER A 621 80.36 -26.01 -7.11
CA SER A 621 80.74 -27.45 -7.28
C SER A 621 81.75 -27.55 -8.48
N GLN A 622 83.05 -27.71 -8.24
CA GLN A 622 83.96 -28.11 -9.21
C GLN A 622 83.60 -29.50 -9.77
N ALA A 623 82.94 -29.50 -10.90
CA ALA A 623 82.73 -30.50 -11.91
C ALA A 623 82.59 -31.95 -11.50
N GLU A 624 81.44 -32.44 -11.26
CA GLU A 624 81.00 -33.80 -11.59
C GLU A 624 79.89 -33.74 -12.65
N LYS A 625 80.10 -34.46 -13.77
CA LYS A 625 79.20 -34.47 -14.96
C LYS A 625 77.78 -35.00 -14.68
N GLU A 626 77.60 -35.73 -13.64
CA GLU A 626 76.31 -36.28 -13.26
C GLU A 626 75.37 -35.25 -12.57
N GLU A 627 75.86 -34.41 -11.68
CA GLU A 627 75.07 -33.39 -10.97
C GLU A 627 74.59 -32.28 -11.93
N THR A 628 75.37 -31.88 -12.87
CA THR A 628 75.04 -30.92 -13.95
C THR A 628 73.94 -31.48 -14.87
N ARG A 629 73.90 -32.79 -15.07
CA ARG A 629 72.86 -33.50 -15.85
C ARG A 629 71.51 -33.56 -15.07
N ARG A 630 71.56 -33.75 -13.76
CA ARG A 630 70.37 -33.80 -12.88
C ARG A 630 69.70 -32.45 -12.77
N ILE A 631 70.45 -31.40 -12.56
CA ILE A 631 69.93 -30.00 -12.50
C ILE A 631 69.33 -29.57 -13.85
N ARG A 632 69.92 -29.96 -14.98
CA ARG A 632 69.29 -29.75 -16.31
C ARG A 632 67.99 -30.53 -16.52
N GLN A 633 67.89 -31.75 -16.02
CA GLN A 633 66.67 -32.54 -16.13
C GLN A 633 65.54 -31.96 -15.26
N GLU A 634 65.82 -31.42 -14.06
CA GLU A 634 64.85 -30.76 -13.21
C GLU A 634 64.38 -29.41 -13.80
N LEU A 635 65.24 -28.67 -14.48
CA LEU A 635 64.89 -27.43 -15.16
C LEU A 635 64.05 -27.65 -16.43
N ASP A 636 64.32 -28.74 -17.18
CA ASP A 636 63.53 -29.13 -18.35
C ASP A 636 62.17 -29.67 -17.97
N ALA A 637 62.03 -30.41 -16.84
CA ALA A 637 60.76 -30.85 -16.29
C ALA A 637 59.88 -29.63 -15.86
N PHE A 638 60.48 -28.65 -15.19
CA PHE A 638 59.76 -27.45 -14.79
C PHE A 638 59.32 -26.59 -15.98
N LYS A 639 60.13 -26.53 -17.07
CA LYS A 639 59.75 -25.88 -18.31
C LYS A 639 58.59 -26.55 -19.04
N GLN A 640 58.45 -27.87 -18.95
CA GLN A 640 57.32 -28.59 -19.50
C GLN A 640 56.05 -28.34 -18.71
N GLU A 641 56.08 -28.27 -17.37
CA GLU A 641 54.94 -28.00 -16.50
C GLU A 641 54.34 -26.57 -16.77
N VAL A 642 55.19 -25.54 -17.07
CA VAL A 642 54.75 -24.20 -17.40
C VAL A 642 54.16 -24.10 -18.83
N GLN A 643 54.48 -25.01 -19.75
CA GLN A 643 53.97 -25.03 -21.13
C GLN A 643 52.62 -25.68 -21.31
N GLU A 644 52.15 -26.47 -20.34
CA GLU A 644 50.88 -27.19 -20.44
C GLU A 644 49.66 -26.37 -20.01
N ILE A 645 49.79 -25.11 -19.58
CA ILE A 645 48.65 -24.22 -19.28
C ILE A 645 48.13 -23.62 -20.59
N ASP A 646 47.30 -24.38 -21.29
CA ASP A 646 46.65 -23.93 -22.54
C ASP A 646 45.29 -23.25 -22.27
N THR A 647 45.31 -21.94 -22.27
CA THR A 647 44.14 -21.06 -22.04
C THR A 647 43.39 -20.70 -23.34
N LYS A 648 43.80 -21.15 -24.50
CA LYS A 648 43.27 -20.72 -25.80
C LYS A 648 41.84 -21.22 -26.12
N GLU A 649 41.46 -22.40 -25.69
CA GLU A 649 40.14 -22.98 -26.04
C GLU A 649 38.97 -22.35 -25.29
N SER A 650 39.16 -21.83 -24.08
CA SER A 650 38.10 -21.19 -23.31
C SER A 650 37.83 -19.74 -23.75
N ASP A 651 38.88 -19.02 -24.17
CA ASP A 651 38.78 -17.63 -24.63
C ASP A 651 38.03 -17.51 -25.97
N ASP A 652 38.21 -18.45 -26.90
CA ASP A 652 37.48 -18.44 -28.18
C ASP A 652 35.97 -18.73 -28.03
N LYS A 653 35.55 -19.59 -27.08
CA LYS A 653 34.13 -19.86 -26.81
C LYS A 653 33.43 -18.65 -26.17
N ILE A 654 34.13 -17.94 -25.30
CA ILE A 654 33.60 -16.71 -24.64
C ILE A 654 33.54 -15.56 -25.64
N ALA A 655 34.58 -15.35 -26.47
CA ALA A 655 34.61 -14.31 -27.50
C ALA A 655 33.48 -14.48 -28.53
N ARG A 656 33.17 -15.72 -28.96
CA ARG A 656 32.03 -16.01 -29.86
C ARG A 656 30.66 -15.69 -29.23
N LYS A 657 30.47 -15.96 -27.94
CA LYS A 657 29.24 -15.60 -27.23
C LYS A 657 29.06 -14.10 -27.09
N ILE A 658 30.14 -13.37 -26.77
CA ILE A 658 30.12 -11.89 -26.67
C ILE A 658 29.80 -11.26 -28.03
N ALA A 659 30.40 -11.74 -29.12
CA ALA A 659 30.13 -11.26 -30.46
C ALA A 659 28.68 -11.51 -30.91
N GLN A 660 28.09 -12.64 -30.53
CA GLN A 660 26.67 -12.93 -30.79
C GLN A 660 25.72 -11.97 -30.03
N ILE A 661 26.05 -11.60 -28.79
CA ILE A 661 25.26 -10.67 -27.98
C ILE A 661 25.39 -9.24 -28.54
N GLN A 662 26.59 -8.82 -28.95
CA GLN A 662 26.79 -7.51 -29.58
C GLN A 662 26.06 -7.40 -30.92
N GLN A 663 26.06 -8.42 -31.77
CA GLN A 663 25.26 -8.42 -33.01
C GLN A 663 23.76 -8.34 -32.74
N ARG A 664 23.25 -8.96 -31.65
CA ARG A 664 21.85 -8.81 -31.26
C ARG A 664 21.52 -7.38 -30.77
N LYS A 665 22.44 -6.75 -30.03
CA LYS A 665 22.32 -5.34 -29.58
C LYS A 665 22.24 -4.38 -30.77
N GLU A 666 23.11 -4.53 -31.76
CA GLU A 666 23.11 -3.70 -32.98
C GLU A 666 21.83 -3.90 -33.83
N ARG A 667 21.33 -5.13 -33.95
CA ARG A 667 20.07 -5.41 -34.65
C ARG A 667 18.86 -4.81 -33.90
N HIS A 668 18.89 -4.78 -32.57
CA HIS A 668 17.82 -4.17 -31.77
C HIS A 668 17.86 -2.64 -31.85
N ALA A 669 19.04 -2.03 -31.78
CA ALA A 669 19.23 -0.58 -31.94
C ALA A 669 18.81 -0.11 -33.34
N LYS A 670 19.14 -0.86 -34.41
CA LYS A 670 18.67 -0.58 -35.77
C LYS A 670 17.14 -0.67 -35.90
N ARG A 671 16.51 -1.67 -35.29
CA ARG A 671 15.05 -1.79 -35.28
C ARG A 671 14.34 -0.67 -34.51
N GLN A 672 14.94 -0.17 -33.42
CA GLN A 672 14.38 0.99 -32.68
C GLN A 672 14.54 2.28 -33.46
N ALA A 673 15.68 2.48 -34.15
CA ALA A 673 15.88 3.63 -35.01
C ALA A 673 14.89 3.63 -36.21
N GLU A 674 14.68 2.48 -36.86
CA GLU A 674 13.70 2.32 -37.94
C GLU A 674 12.24 2.52 -37.43
N LYS A 675 11.92 2.10 -36.21
CA LYS A 675 10.61 2.37 -35.60
C LYS A 675 10.38 3.86 -35.31
N LYS A 676 11.40 4.58 -34.81
CA LYS A 676 11.33 6.05 -34.61
C LYS A 676 11.18 6.78 -35.95
N GLU A 677 11.98 6.43 -36.95
CA GLU A 677 11.90 7.04 -38.28
C GLU A 677 10.54 6.78 -38.97
N ASN A 678 9.96 5.58 -38.79
CA ASN A 678 8.62 5.27 -39.32
C ASN A 678 7.50 6.00 -38.54
N GLN A 679 7.65 6.24 -37.24
CA GLN A 679 6.73 7.05 -36.45
C GLN A 679 6.78 8.53 -36.84
N GLU A 680 7.98 9.07 -37.10
CA GLU A 680 8.15 10.45 -37.58
C GLU A 680 7.60 10.64 -39.00
N LYS A 681 7.79 9.66 -39.87
CA LYS A 681 7.22 9.66 -41.23
C LYS A 681 5.69 9.56 -41.20
N ALA A 682 5.12 8.76 -40.28
CA ALA A 682 3.67 8.67 -40.08
C ALA A 682 3.08 9.96 -39.48
N ALA A 683 3.76 10.61 -38.55
CA ALA A 683 3.36 11.89 -37.97
C ALA A 683 3.46 13.04 -38.97
N ALA A 684 4.49 13.03 -39.84
CA ALA A 684 4.64 13.99 -40.94
C ALA A 684 3.56 13.79 -42.03
N ALA A 685 3.19 12.54 -42.34
CA ALA A 685 2.10 12.22 -43.27
C ALA A 685 0.73 12.66 -42.75
N LEU A 686 0.49 12.53 -41.41
CA LEU A 686 -0.72 13.02 -40.74
C LEU A 686 -0.81 14.56 -40.76
N ARG A 687 0.31 15.27 -40.54
CA ARG A 687 0.36 16.74 -40.63
C ARG A 687 0.10 17.24 -42.06
N ASN A 688 0.63 16.56 -43.06
CA ASN A 688 0.38 16.89 -44.48
C ASN A 688 -1.04 16.53 -44.94
N ALA A 689 -1.67 15.52 -44.33
CA ALA A 689 -3.07 15.18 -44.58
C ALA A 689 -4.02 16.22 -43.97
N GLN A 690 -3.71 16.72 -42.76
CA GLN A 690 -4.50 17.76 -42.09
C GLN A 690 -4.43 19.12 -42.81
N SER A 691 -3.31 19.46 -43.45
CA SER A 691 -3.18 20.71 -44.21
C SER A 691 -3.90 20.68 -45.56
N LYS A 692 -4.11 19.50 -46.17
CA LYS A 692 -4.94 19.34 -47.41
C LYS A 692 -6.44 19.36 -47.11
N VAL A 693 -6.87 18.93 -45.94
CA VAL A 693 -8.31 18.93 -45.57
C VAL A 693 -8.85 20.33 -45.27
N GLN A 694 -7.97 21.28 -44.91
CA GLN A 694 -8.38 22.68 -44.64
C GLN A 694 -8.58 23.53 -45.90
N SER A 695 -8.12 23.09 -47.08
CA SER A 695 -8.25 23.84 -48.34
C SER A 695 -9.51 23.51 -49.12
N ASP A 696 -10.14 22.34 -48.94
CA ASP A 696 -11.30 21.89 -49.70
C ASP A 696 -12.69 22.22 -49.06
N ASN A 697 -12.70 22.69 -47.80
CA ASN A 697 -13.93 22.99 -47.06
C ASN A 697 -14.57 24.36 -47.39
N LYS A 698 -14.11 25.08 -48.42
CA LYS A 698 -14.63 26.40 -48.81
C LYS A 698 -15.42 26.43 -50.10
N ARG A 699 -15.70 25.31 -50.76
CA ARG A 699 -16.57 25.26 -51.95
C ARG A 699 -18.02 25.08 -51.56
N GLU A 700 -18.96 25.82 -52.18
CA GLU A 700 -20.39 25.64 -52.02
C GLU A 700 -20.82 24.28 -52.57
N ILE A 701 -21.67 23.58 -51.79
CA ILE A 701 -22.18 22.25 -52.11
C ILE A 701 -23.13 22.36 -53.34
N GLN A 702 -22.91 21.59 -54.38
CA GLN A 702 -23.72 21.57 -55.61
C GLN A 702 -24.43 20.21 -55.77
N VAL A 703 -25.47 20.19 -56.64
CA VAL A 703 -26.17 18.93 -56.96
C VAL A 703 -25.20 17.98 -57.67
N GLY A 704 -25.13 16.77 -57.16
CA GLY A 704 -24.19 15.75 -57.63
C GLY A 704 -22.96 15.57 -56.75
N ASP A 705 -22.69 16.50 -55.80
CA ASP A 705 -21.56 16.39 -54.92
C ASP A 705 -21.70 15.27 -53.87
N THR A 706 -20.56 14.67 -53.54
CA THR A 706 -20.49 13.68 -52.48
C THR A 706 -20.31 14.39 -51.14
N VAL A 707 -21.28 14.21 -50.27
CA VAL A 707 -21.36 14.91 -48.98
C VAL A 707 -21.50 13.94 -47.83
N ARG A 708 -21.08 14.38 -46.65
CA ARG A 708 -21.38 13.70 -45.40
C ARG A 708 -22.08 14.66 -44.44
N ILE A 709 -22.82 14.12 -43.51
CA ILE A 709 -23.42 14.89 -42.43
C ILE A 709 -22.35 15.24 -41.42
N LYS A 710 -22.23 16.51 -40.99
CA LYS A 710 -21.28 16.93 -39.98
C LYS A 710 -21.42 16.07 -38.74
N GLY A 711 -20.31 15.41 -38.34
CA GLY A 711 -20.28 14.51 -37.19
C GLY A 711 -20.63 13.05 -37.46
N LEU A 712 -20.97 12.67 -38.70
CA LEU A 712 -21.24 11.28 -39.14
C LEU A 712 -20.26 10.83 -40.21
N THR A 713 -19.97 9.55 -40.27
CA THR A 713 -19.04 8.95 -41.25
C THR A 713 -19.72 8.48 -42.52
N THR A 714 -21.06 8.51 -42.58
CA THR A 714 -21.85 8.02 -43.71
C THR A 714 -21.82 9.03 -44.87
N ILE A 715 -21.41 8.57 -46.04
CA ILE A 715 -21.27 9.38 -47.25
C ILE A 715 -22.53 9.22 -48.08
N GLY A 716 -23.04 10.34 -48.62
CA GLY A 716 -24.19 10.38 -49.53
C GLY A 716 -23.95 11.30 -50.71
N LYS A 717 -24.83 11.25 -51.70
CA LYS A 717 -24.78 12.09 -52.89
C LYS A 717 -25.96 13.05 -52.90
N VAL A 718 -25.73 14.32 -53.20
CA VAL A 718 -26.76 15.35 -53.26
C VAL A 718 -27.58 15.19 -54.55
N GLU A 719 -28.89 14.94 -54.43
CA GLU A 719 -29.81 14.73 -55.54
C GLU A 719 -30.50 16.03 -55.97
N SER A 720 -30.86 16.91 -55.04
CA SER A 720 -31.45 18.21 -55.36
C SER A 720 -31.21 19.22 -54.22
N ILE A 721 -31.16 20.52 -54.56
CA ILE A 721 -31.03 21.62 -53.65
C ILE A 721 -32.19 22.60 -53.89
N ASN A 722 -32.97 22.90 -52.84
CA ASN A 722 -34.07 23.87 -52.86
C ASN A 722 -33.83 24.93 -51.76
N GLY A 723 -33.30 26.09 -52.13
CA GLY A 723 -32.94 27.15 -51.21
C GLY A 723 -31.88 26.72 -50.18
N ASP A 724 -32.14 26.79 -48.92
CA ASP A 724 -31.21 26.44 -47.82
C ASP A 724 -31.25 24.95 -47.43
N THR A 725 -32.02 24.10 -48.18
CA THR A 725 -32.16 22.67 -47.89
C THR A 725 -31.73 21.83 -49.08
N ALA A 726 -30.95 20.77 -48.83
CA ALA A 726 -30.54 19.77 -49.81
C ALA A 726 -31.20 18.42 -49.50
N THR A 727 -31.59 17.69 -50.57
CA THR A 727 -31.97 16.28 -50.50
C THR A 727 -30.75 15.44 -50.90
N ALA A 728 -30.23 14.64 -50.02
CA ALA A 728 -29.09 13.76 -50.28
C ALA A 728 -29.46 12.30 -49.99
N VAL A 729 -28.89 11.39 -50.75
CA VAL A 729 -29.13 9.94 -50.66
C VAL A 729 -27.96 9.32 -49.90
N PHE A 730 -28.23 8.74 -48.74
CA PHE A 730 -27.28 8.04 -47.91
C PHE A 730 -27.67 6.56 -47.83
N GLY A 731 -26.84 5.65 -48.38
CA GLY A 731 -27.09 4.21 -48.28
C GLY A 731 -28.49 3.76 -48.82
N GLY A 732 -29.00 4.44 -49.87
CA GLY A 732 -30.32 4.15 -50.40
C GLY A 732 -31.50 4.90 -49.80
N MET A 733 -31.34 5.66 -48.74
CA MET A 733 -32.38 6.49 -48.12
C MET A 733 -32.24 7.96 -48.53
N ARG A 734 -33.33 8.57 -49.00
CA ARG A 734 -33.43 9.99 -49.34
C ARG A 734 -33.68 10.81 -48.06
N THR A 735 -32.75 11.69 -47.71
CA THR A 735 -32.85 12.51 -46.49
C THR A 735 -32.78 14.00 -46.85
N LYS A 736 -33.79 14.76 -46.44
CA LYS A 736 -33.83 16.21 -46.62
C LYS A 736 -33.29 16.95 -45.43
N MET A 737 -32.24 17.77 -45.62
CA MET A 737 -31.59 18.49 -44.53
C MET A 737 -31.03 19.85 -44.96
N ARG A 738 -30.68 20.72 -43.99
CA ARG A 738 -30.10 22.05 -44.29
C ARG A 738 -28.65 21.91 -44.77
N LEU A 739 -28.26 22.74 -45.77
CA LEU A 739 -26.90 22.76 -46.34
C LEU A 739 -25.81 22.98 -45.30
N ASN A 740 -26.08 23.73 -44.23
CA ASN A 740 -25.12 23.98 -43.16
C ASN A 740 -24.73 22.73 -42.31
N ARG A 741 -25.51 21.63 -42.45
CA ARG A 741 -25.24 20.34 -41.80
C ARG A 741 -24.50 19.35 -42.70
N LEU A 742 -24.21 19.71 -43.92
CA LEU A 742 -23.45 18.92 -44.86
C LEU A 742 -22.04 19.48 -45.02
N GLU A 743 -21.09 18.59 -45.30
CA GLU A 743 -19.72 18.94 -45.68
C GLU A 743 -19.23 18.03 -46.80
N HIS A 744 -18.33 18.54 -47.65
CA HIS A 744 -17.79 17.75 -48.77
C HIS A 744 -17.03 16.54 -48.27
N ALA A 745 -17.27 15.37 -48.84
CA ALA A 745 -16.55 14.14 -48.50
C ALA A 745 -15.55 13.81 -49.61
N THR A 746 -14.27 13.76 -49.25
CA THR A 746 -13.19 13.35 -50.15
C THR A 746 -13.07 11.82 -50.19
N ALA A 747 -14.05 11.13 -50.75
CA ALA A 747 -13.89 9.71 -51.07
C ALA A 747 -14.34 9.50 -52.51
N THR A 748 -13.47 9.01 -53.30
CA THR A 748 -13.69 8.68 -54.69
C THR A 748 -14.87 7.72 -54.86
N ALA A 749 -15.88 8.19 -55.62
CA ALA A 749 -17.16 7.50 -55.89
C ALA A 749 -17.05 6.24 -56.79
N GLU A 750 -15.86 5.71 -57.02
CA GLU A 750 -15.65 4.59 -57.95
C GLU A 750 -15.94 3.19 -57.38
N ASN A 751 -16.32 3.06 -56.10
CA ASN A 751 -16.54 1.76 -55.47
C ASN A 751 -17.97 1.41 -55.12
N VAL A 752 -18.98 2.17 -55.58
CA VAL A 752 -20.39 1.93 -55.21
C VAL A 752 -21.16 1.06 -56.22
N ASP A 753 -20.74 1.02 -57.51
CA ASP A 753 -21.46 0.27 -58.56
C ASP A 753 -20.93 -1.15 -58.85
N LYS A 754 -19.99 -1.68 -58.07
CA LYS A 754 -19.45 -3.05 -58.23
C LYS A 754 -19.85 -4.05 -57.15
N THR A 755 -20.89 -3.77 -56.37
CA THR A 755 -21.24 -4.57 -55.19
C THR A 755 -22.25 -5.68 -55.44
N GLU A 756 -22.69 -5.94 -56.70
CA GLU A 756 -23.62 -7.04 -57.01
C GLU A 756 -22.98 -8.32 -57.57
N GLU A 757 -21.66 -8.33 -57.90
CA GLU A 757 -21.01 -9.53 -58.47
C GLU A 757 -19.97 -10.19 -57.56
N ARG A 758 -19.84 -9.79 -56.27
CA ARG A 758 -18.86 -10.40 -55.35
C ARG A 758 -19.46 -10.77 -54.01
N LYS A 759 -20.44 -11.64 -54.00
CA LYS A 759 -20.89 -12.33 -52.77
C LYS A 759 -20.02 -13.50 -52.33
N GLU A 760 -18.89 -13.77 -52.98
CA GLU A 760 -18.03 -14.93 -52.65
C GLU A 760 -16.64 -14.60 -52.05
N ASN A 761 -16.27 -13.34 -51.78
CA ASN A 761 -14.95 -13.01 -51.22
C ASN A 761 -14.99 -11.93 -50.14
N LEU A 762 -15.90 -12.00 -49.16
CA LEU A 762 -16.01 -11.02 -48.07
C LEU A 762 -15.15 -11.36 -46.84
N ALA A 763 -14.24 -12.32 -46.93
CA ALA A 763 -13.32 -12.68 -45.85
C ALA A 763 -11.91 -12.08 -45.95
N SER A 764 -11.58 -11.21 -46.91
CA SER A 764 -10.20 -10.80 -47.16
C SER A 764 -9.88 -9.29 -47.14
N TYR A 765 -10.79 -8.40 -46.76
CA TYR A 765 -10.54 -6.96 -46.75
C TYR A 765 -10.54 -6.37 -45.33
N GLY A 766 -9.35 -6.14 -44.82
CA GLY A 766 -9.14 -5.40 -43.53
C GLY A 766 -7.86 -5.69 -42.79
N ILE A 767 -7.04 -6.60 -43.26
CA ILE A 767 -5.84 -7.04 -42.50
C ILE A 767 -4.60 -6.40 -43.13
N SER A 768 -3.83 -5.65 -42.33
CA SER A 768 -2.56 -5.06 -42.75
C SER A 768 -1.54 -6.15 -43.15
N LYS A 769 -0.55 -5.81 -44.01
CA LYS A 769 0.51 -6.75 -44.42
C LYS A 769 1.30 -7.36 -43.20
N GLU A 770 1.33 -6.66 -42.06
CA GLU A 770 1.97 -7.16 -40.83
C GLU A 770 1.07 -8.17 -40.10
N THR A 771 -0.23 -7.96 -40.09
CA THR A 771 -1.22 -8.90 -39.55
C THR A 771 -1.30 -10.17 -40.40
N ARG A 772 -1.15 -10.09 -41.73
CA ARG A 772 -1.00 -11.27 -42.58
C ARG A 772 0.24 -12.10 -42.29
N LYS A 773 1.41 -11.46 -42.06
CA LYS A 773 2.63 -12.17 -41.65
C LYS A 773 2.53 -12.83 -40.30
N THR A 774 1.77 -12.24 -39.36
CA THR A 774 1.52 -12.85 -38.06
C THR A 774 0.53 -13.99 -38.14
N ILE A 775 -0.50 -13.88 -38.96
CA ILE A 775 -1.46 -14.97 -39.24
C ILE A 775 -0.78 -16.12 -39.98
N ASP A 776 0.08 -15.84 -40.97
CA ASP A 776 0.84 -16.88 -41.66
C ASP A 776 1.88 -17.55 -40.79
N ALA A 777 2.47 -16.84 -39.83
CA ALA A 777 3.34 -17.44 -38.82
C ALA A 777 2.54 -18.26 -37.80
N HIS A 778 1.33 -17.86 -37.41
CA HIS A 778 0.42 -18.65 -36.57
C HIS A 778 -0.14 -19.87 -37.32
N LYS A 779 -0.41 -19.77 -38.63
CA LYS A 779 -0.80 -20.90 -39.49
C LYS A 779 0.28 -22.00 -39.52
N THR A 780 1.53 -21.61 -39.54
CA THR A 780 2.68 -22.54 -39.60
C THR A 780 2.93 -23.24 -38.28
N ASN A 781 2.50 -22.65 -37.13
CA ASN A 781 2.71 -23.18 -35.80
C ASN A 781 1.44 -23.67 -35.09
N PHE A 782 0.28 -23.59 -35.73
CA PHE A 782 -0.97 -24.07 -35.15
C PHE A 782 -1.07 -25.59 -35.21
N HIS A 783 -1.25 -26.20 -34.02
CA HIS A 783 -1.45 -27.64 -33.91
C HIS A 783 -2.94 -27.96 -34.03
N GLN A 784 -3.31 -28.89 -34.88
CA GLN A 784 -4.71 -29.29 -35.10
C GLN A 784 -5.31 -30.12 -33.97
N ASP A 785 -4.51 -30.53 -33.01
CA ASP A 785 -4.87 -31.38 -31.88
C ASP A 785 -4.69 -30.63 -30.57
N LEU A 786 -5.73 -30.59 -29.73
CA LEU A 786 -5.70 -30.10 -28.37
C LEU A 786 -5.91 -31.25 -27.39
N ASP A 787 -4.98 -31.46 -26.45
CA ASP A 787 -5.10 -32.49 -25.41
C ASP A 787 -5.51 -31.87 -24.07
N VAL A 788 -6.75 -32.17 -23.64
CA VAL A 788 -7.33 -31.70 -22.37
C VAL A 788 -7.51 -32.84 -21.35
N ARG A 789 -6.88 -33.97 -21.58
CA ARG A 789 -6.97 -35.11 -20.66
C ARG A 789 -6.29 -34.78 -19.32
N GLY A 790 -6.96 -35.08 -18.22
CA GLY A 790 -6.46 -34.81 -16.87
C GLY A 790 -6.67 -33.36 -16.38
N MET A 791 -7.19 -32.47 -17.20
CA MET A 791 -7.57 -31.12 -16.78
C MET A 791 -8.90 -31.11 -16.00
N ARG A 792 -9.09 -30.16 -15.12
CA ARG A 792 -10.40 -29.90 -14.47
C ARG A 792 -11.37 -29.34 -15.47
N GLY A 793 -12.67 -29.55 -15.26
CA GLY A 793 -13.73 -29.17 -16.20
C GLY A 793 -13.63 -27.73 -16.68
N ASP A 794 -13.42 -26.78 -15.75
CA ASP A 794 -13.30 -25.34 -16.05
C ASP A 794 -12.02 -25.00 -16.81
N GLU A 795 -10.90 -25.65 -16.49
CA GLU A 795 -9.63 -25.47 -17.18
C GLU A 795 -9.68 -26.02 -18.60
N ALA A 796 -10.28 -27.21 -18.75
CA ALA A 796 -10.45 -27.85 -20.06
C ALA A 796 -11.36 -27.01 -20.97
N LEU A 797 -12.46 -26.46 -20.43
CA LEU A 797 -13.39 -25.62 -21.19
C LEU A 797 -12.73 -24.32 -21.66
N ASN A 798 -11.96 -23.66 -20.80
CA ASN A 798 -11.18 -22.48 -21.16
C ASN A 798 -10.14 -22.78 -22.25
N ALA A 799 -9.40 -23.90 -22.13
CA ALA A 799 -8.43 -24.31 -23.15
C ALA A 799 -9.10 -24.58 -24.52
N VAL A 800 -10.27 -25.23 -24.51
CA VAL A 800 -11.05 -25.47 -25.71
C VAL A 800 -11.56 -24.18 -26.34
N GLN A 801 -12.04 -23.23 -25.54
CA GLN A 801 -12.49 -21.93 -26.03
C GLN A 801 -11.39 -21.17 -26.78
N TYR A 802 -10.21 -21.04 -26.19
CA TYR A 802 -9.07 -20.40 -26.85
C TYR A 802 -8.64 -21.14 -28.13
N PHE A 803 -8.64 -22.46 -28.09
CA PHE A 803 -8.24 -23.28 -29.22
C PHE A 803 -9.21 -23.16 -30.41
N ILE A 804 -10.52 -23.15 -30.16
CA ILE A 804 -11.56 -22.97 -31.19
C ILE A 804 -11.50 -21.56 -31.76
N ASP A 805 -11.33 -20.53 -30.95
CA ASP A 805 -11.18 -19.15 -31.40
C ASP A 805 -9.92 -18.96 -32.26
N ASP A 806 -8.79 -19.58 -31.87
CA ASP A 806 -7.56 -19.58 -32.67
C ASP A 806 -7.75 -20.37 -34.01
N ALA A 807 -8.43 -21.51 -33.98
CA ALA A 807 -8.72 -22.29 -35.18
C ALA A 807 -9.59 -21.51 -36.20
N ILE A 808 -10.61 -20.81 -35.70
CA ILE A 808 -11.47 -19.92 -36.53
C ILE A 808 -10.65 -18.77 -37.11
N LEU A 809 -9.79 -18.14 -36.28
CA LEU A 809 -8.97 -16.99 -36.69
C LEU A 809 -7.94 -17.38 -37.77
N VAL A 810 -7.37 -18.59 -37.64
CA VAL A 810 -6.39 -19.14 -38.59
C VAL A 810 -7.10 -19.70 -39.85
N GLY A 811 -8.43 -19.90 -39.80
CA GLY A 811 -9.23 -20.45 -40.88
C GLY A 811 -8.97 -21.95 -41.12
N MET A 812 -8.83 -22.72 -40.05
CA MET A 812 -8.63 -24.16 -40.10
C MET A 812 -9.97 -24.83 -40.41
N PRO A 813 -10.05 -25.73 -41.36
CA PRO A 813 -11.32 -26.40 -41.72
C PRO A 813 -11.74 -27.46 -40.72
N ARG A 814 -10.76 -28.01 -39.92
CA ARG A 814 -11.02 -29.13 -39.03
C ARG A 814 -9.96 -29.16 -37.91
N VAL A 815 -10.40 -29.40 -36.66
CA VAL A 815 -9.54 -29.61 -35.49
C VAL A 815 -10.02 -30.78 -34.63
N ARG A 816 -9.15 -31.30 -33.73
CA ARG A 816 -9.46 -32.43 -32.87
C ARG A 816 -9.19 -32.09 -31.42
N ILE A 817 -10.08 -32.46 -30.50
CA ILE A 817 -10.00 -32.23 -29.06
C ILE A 817 -9.96 -33.60 -28.36
N LEU A 818 -8.84 -33.90 -27.69
CA LEU A 818 -8.62 -35.15 -26.98
C LEU A 818 -9.03 -34.96 -25.52
N HIS A 819 -10.19 -35.48 -25.12
CA HIS A 819 -10.72 -35.40 -23.75
C HIS A 819 -10.74 -36.73 -23.00
N GLY A 820 -10.44 -37.84 -23.70
CA GLY A 820 -10.43 -39.18 -23.11
C GLY A 820 -11.82 -39.84 -22.96
N LYS A 821 -11.86 -41.12 -22.62
CA LYS A 821 -13.11 -41.89 -22.45
C LYS A 821 -13.68 -41.91 -21.04
N GLY A 822 -13.14 -41.16 -20.06
CA GLY A 822 -13.51 -41.22 -18.63
C GLY A 822 -15.02 -41.20 -18.35
N ASN A 823 -15.48 -40.51 -17.31
CA ASN A 823 -16.89 -40.47 -16.92
C ASN A 823 -17.79 -39.65 -17.87
N GLY A 824 -17.28 -39.19 -19.03
CA GLY A 824 -18.02 -38.42 -20.03
C GLY A 824 -18.30 -36.97 -19.70
N ILE A 825 -17.88 -36.46 -18.55
CA ILE A 825 -18.15 -35.08 -18.09
C ILE A 825 -17.49 -34.07 -19.02
N LEU A 826 -16.20 -34.26 -19.36
CA LEU A 826 -15.49 -33.35 -20.28
C LEU A 826 -16.11 -33.38 -21.68
N LEU A 827 -16.52 -34.55 -22.16
CA LEU A 827 -17.20 -34.71 -23.44
C LEU A 827 -18.49 -33.88 -23.47
N GLN A 828 -19.33 -33.97 -22.42
CA GLN A 828 -20.58 -33.21 -22.35
C GLN A 828 -20.33 -31.69 -22.31
N LEU A 829 -19.40 -31.21 -21.46
CA LEU A 829 -19.06 -29.79 -21.36
C LEU A 829 -18.53 -29.23 -22.69
N ILE A 830 -17.62 -29.96 -23.35
CA ILE A 830 -17.06 -29.52 -24.62
C ILE A 830 -18.15 -29.48 -25.71
N ARG A 831 -19.03 -30.47 -25.81
CA ARG A 831 -20.11 -30.49 -26.79
C ARG A 831 -21.16 -29.44 -26.51
N GLN A 832 -21.50 -29.17 -25.27
CA GLN A 832 -22.38 -28.08 -24.87
C GLN A 832 -21.81 -26.72 -25.28
N TYR A 833 -20.51 -26.52 -25.14
CA TYR A 833 -19.84 -25.31 -25.64
C TYR A 833 -19.87 -25.24 -27.17
N LEU A 834 -19.44 -26.30 -27.87
CA LEU A 834 -19.38 -26.32 -29.33
C LEU A 834 -20.74 -26.06 -29.99
N SER A 835 -21.86 -26.48 -29.38
CA SER A 835 -23.20 -26.18 -29.86
C SER A 835 -23.57 -24.70 -29.77
N SER A 836 -22.86 -23.90 -28.95
CA SER A 836 -23.07 -22.46 -28.81
C SER A 836 -22.20 -21.59 -29.74
N VAL A 837 -21.23 -22.18 -30.44
CA VAL A 837 -20.30 -21.46 -31.32
C VAL A 837 -20.85 -21.37 -32.75
N PRO A 838 -21.16 -20.14 -33.23
CA PRO A 838 -21.86 -20.00 -34.51
C PRO A 838 -21.05 -20.41 -35.74
N ASN A 839 -19.72 -20.53 -35.63
CA ASN A 839 -18.84 -20.91 -36.74
C ASN A 839 -18.50 -22.41 -36.76
N VAL A 840 -19.00 -23.20 -35.85
CA VAL A 840 -18.88 -24.66 -35.86
C VAL A 840 -20.02 -25.25 -36.65
N THR A 841 -19.68 -25.90 -37.78
CA THR A 841 -20.69 -26.50 -38.66
C THR A 841 -21.09 -27.90 -38.25
N HIS A 842 -20.12 -28.68 -37.75
CA HIS A 842 -20.36 -30.06 -37.33
C HIS A 842 -19.34 -30.50 -36.27
N TYR A 843 -19.75 -31.35 -35.34
CA TYR A 843 -18.81 -32.02 -34.40
C TYR A 843 -19.29 -33.48 -34.14
N ALA A 844 -18.32 -34.39 -34.12
CA ALA A 844 -18.60 -35.83 -33.96
C ALA A 844 -17.43 -36.53 -33.23
N ASP A 845 -17.68 -37.80 -32.85
CA ASP A 845 -16.59 -38.65 -32.36
C ASP A 845 -15.64 -39.01 -33.51
N GLU A 846 -14.37 -39.11 -33.21
CA GLU A 846 -13.38 -39.60 -34.16
C GLU A 846 -13.61 -41.08 -34.50
N HIS A 847 -13.11 -41.51 -35.65
CA HIS A 847 -13.21 -42.90 -36.08
C HIS A 847 -12.58 -43.85 -35.05
N VAL A 848 -13.20 -45.03 -34.84
CA VAL A 848 -12.83 -46.01 -33.79
C VAL A 848 -11.36 -46.39 -33.85
N GLN A 849 -10.76 -46.45 -35.03
CA GLN A 849 -9.32 -46.75 -35.22
C GLN A 849 -8.38 -45.63 -34.82
N PHE A 850 -8.84 -44.40 -34.66
CA PHE A 850 -8.05 -43.21 -34.35
C PHE A 850 -8.35 -42.60 -32.96
N GLY A 851 -9.11 -43.29 -32.10
CA GLY A 851 -9.42 -42.92 -30.76
C GLY A 851 -10.90 -42.96 -30.37
N GLY A 852 -11.81 -42.97 -31.31
CA GLY A 852 -13.26 -43.11 -31.08
C GLY A 852 -13.82 -42.02 -30.14
N ALA A 853 -14.74 -42.40 -29.25
CA ALA A 853 -15.42 -41.55 -28.31
C ALA A 853 -14.53 -40.83 -27.26
N GLY A 854 -13.22 -40.91 -27.36
CA GLY A 854 -12.26 -40.18 -26.53
C GLY A 854 -11.76 -38.85 -27.18
N ILE A 855 -12.13 -38.65 -28.45
CA ILE A 855 -11.73 -37.48 -29.25
C ILE A 855 -12.96 -36.90 -29.94
N THR A 856 -13.15 -35.61 -29.79
CA THR A 856 -14.19 -34.85 -30.57
C THR A 856 -13.51 -34.15 -31.73
N VAL A 857 -13.97 -34.41 -32.94
CA VAL A 857 -13.59 -33.71 -34.18
C VAL A 857 -14.55 -32.56 -34.37
N VAL A 858 -14.04 -31.39 -34.73
CA VAL A 858 -14.82 -30.18 -34.96
C VAL A 858 -14.54 -29.66 -36.34
N ASP A 859 -15.61 -29.44 -37.14
CA ASP A 859 -15.58 -28.87 -38.48
C ASP A 859 -16.13 -27.43 -38.43
N PHE A 860 -15.46 -26.51 -39.09
CA PHE A 860 -15.83 -25.10 -39.17
C PHE A 860 -16.47 -24.70 -40.50
#